data_791d9e1842781dd9cd01410d19fb6ac9
#
_entry.id   791d9e1842781dd9cd01410d19fb6ac9
#
_cell.length_a   1.000
_cell.length_b   1.000
_cell.length_c   1.000
_cell.angle_alpha   90.00
_cell.angle_beta   90.00
_cell.angle_gamma   90.00
#
_symmetry.space_group_name_H-M   'P 1'
#
loop_
_entity.id
_entity.type
_entity.pdbx_description
1 polymer ?
#
loop_
_entity_poly.entity_id
_entity_poly.type
_entity_poly.pdbx_seq_one_letter_code
_entity_poly.pdbx_strand_id
1 'polypeptide(L)'
;MPSLFCMRCKSLTPPGADRCRVCGAPVGDVEGKQHCLTDRTFELRNEGKAIVRSDRLHAPFFPYEPRESQMDIVGDITAALNSSSHIVMESGTGTGKTICALAGALQHARTTGKKVIYLTRTISQSDHVMRELRSISEVRDISGISIAGRKRSCPLLRTMAGYEDIMPHVLSRLCEEKKAKSATGSTGGCRFYDRVKASVPRLEKYCRENFPTSDEFDAYCETLDVCPYESRKALIQNADVVVAPYVHILSEDIRTNLLAHMRCDDNVVLIVDEAHNLISAAREQGNFSIRIKDLDKAMEEASVMKDPLLHGSLRTGELIGFLRAVIKGVANEKITLGTKEALIAHDRVESKIKAKFSLTQDDLAAAADRLIELGEMRTEVLLEQGTNELSELFRLGVLLKDWISSEEGQFIKMVRADADGEALCASCIDPSDITMFIRSLKGAVHMSGTLQPLEQYARTMGLPGTTAMKIYPTPFPPENRSVVYVRDVTTKFEDLKKEGMHERIAKHIIALCNAVNRNTLVFFLSYGLMAKIRPMIEDRIDKRMYWEESGHQKRTMVSLEQFKRGRNGVFFTVMSGSIAEGIDFPGDEASFAIIVGIPYPPPTVESKAMSDMFDKKYGTGIGWVYVSEVPAVRKVKQAIGRLIRTGTDRGMTVILDSRASRYERQLDAKPSEDPVEDSLRFFRRGL
;
A
#
# COMPACT_ATOMS: atom_id res chain seq x y z
N MET A 1 -25.04 -16.24 -17.53
CA MET A 1 -25.22 -17.23 -16.44
C MET A 1 -24.08 -17.00 -15.45
N PRO A 2 -24.31 -16.94 -14.14
CA PRO A 2 -23.27 -16.69 -13.17
C PRO A 2 -22.26 -17.84 -13.11
N SER A 3 -21.01 -17.52 -12.91
CA SER A 3 -19.95 -18.51 -12.66
C SER A 3 -20.23 -19.24 -11.35
N LEU A 4 -20.11 -20.54 -11.35
CA LEU A 4 -20.39 -21.38 -10.19
C LEU A 4 -19.10 -21.70 -9.43
N PHE A 5 -19.17 -21.74 -8.10
CA PHE A 5 -18.08 -22.25 -7.28
C PHE A 5 -18.22 -23.74 -7.04
N CYS A 6 -17.16 -24.49 -7.24
CA CYS A 6 -17.14 -25.89 -6.87
C CYS A 6 -17.24 -26.04 -5.34
N MET A 7 -18.27 -26.72 -4.87
CA MET A 7 -18.49 -26.95 -3.42
C MET A 7 -17.40 -27.78 -2.78
N ARG A 8 -16.65 -28.57 -3.54
CA ARG A 8 -15.59 -29.45 -3.04
C ARG A 8 -14.24 -28.77 -2.92
N CYS A 9 -13.81 -28.02 -3.96
CA CYS A 9 -12.48 -27.38 -3.98
C CYS A 9 -12.55 -25.85 -4.02
N LYS A 10 -13.76 -25.27 -4.05
CA LYS A 10 -14.01 -23.82 -4.07
C LYS A 10 -13.36 -23.04 -5.24
N SER A 11 -12.97 -23.74 -6.30
CA SER A 11 -12.50 -23.09 -7.52
C SER A 11 -13.65 -22.55 -8.35
N LEU A 12 -13.38 -21.47 -9.10
CA LEU A 12 -14.31 -20.92 -10.09
C LEU A 12 -14.47 -21.89 -11.25
N THR A 13 -15.72 -22.15 -11.62
CA THR A 13 -16.08 -23.00 -12.74
C THR A 13 -16.81 -22.16 -13.79
N PRO A 14 -16.52 -22.33 -15.10
CA PRO A 14 -17.22 -21.59 -16.14
C PRO A 14 -18.73 -21.82 -16.07
N PRO A 15 -19.56 -20.84 -16.50
CA PRO A 15 -20.99 -21.02 -16.59
C PRO A 15 -21.33 -22.23 -17.46
N GLY A 16 -22.23 -23.10 -16.98
CA GLY A 16 -22.70 -24.27 -17.71
C GLY A 16 -21.79 -25.51 -17.67
N ALA A 17 -20.76 -25.52 -16.80
CA ALA A 17 -19.94 -26.71 -16.60
C ALA A 17 -20.60 -27.67 -15.60
N ASP A 18 -20.82 -28.92 -16.01
CA ASP A 18 -21.40 -29.99 -15.15
C ASP A 18 -20.39 -30.49 -14.10
N ARG A 19 -19.12 -30.27 -14.32
CA ARG A 19 -18.04 -30.71 -13.44
C ARG A 19 -16.96 -29.64 -13.25
N CYS A 20 -16.41 -29.59 -12.05
CA CYS A 20 -15.30 -28.72 -11.74
C CYS A 20 -14.03 -29.13 -12.52
N ARG A 21 -13.41 -28.20 -13.23
CA ARG A 21 -12.19 -28.46 -14.00
C ARG A 21 -10.96 -28.75 -13.15
N VAL A 22 -11.01 -28.38 -11.85
CA VAL A 22 -9.86 -28.54 -10.93
C VAL A 22 -9.90 -29.87 -10.19
N CYS A 23 -11.08 -30.30 -9.70
CA CYS A 23 -11.19 -31.52 -8.88
C CYS A 23 -12.14 -32.58 -9.41
N GLY A 24 -12.75 -32.38 -10.59
CA GLY A 24 -13.68 -33.30 -11.23
C GLY A 24 -15.05 -33.47 -10.54
N ALA A 25 -15.29 -32.78 -9.42
CA ALA A 25 -16.56 -32.92 -8.70
C ALA A 25 -17.73 -32.32 -9.49
N PRO A 26 -18.96 -32.86 -9.38
CA PRO A 26 -20.12 -32.24 -9.99
C PRO A 26 -20.40 -30.86 -9.40
N VAL A 27 -20.80 -29.93 -10.27
CA VAL A 27 -21.12 -28.53 -9.91
C VAL A 27 -22.64 -28.42 -9.98
N GLY A 28 -23.31 -28.23 -8.84
CA GLY A 28 -24.73 -28.03 -8.77
C GLY A 28 -25.13 -26.54 -8.81
N ASP A 29 -26.30 -26.24 -9.38
CA ASP A 29 -26.90 -24.92 -9.31
C ASP A 29 -27.23 -24.56 -7.85
N VAL A 30 -26.69 -23.44 -7.38
CA VAL A 30 -27.04 -22.89 -6.07
C VAL A 30 -27.65 -21.52 -6.31
N GLU A 31 -28.97 -21.46 -6.38
CA GLU A 31 -29.70 -20.20 -6.36
C GLU A 31 -29.52 -19.49 -5.01
N GLY A 32 -29.11 -18.23 -5.05
CA GLY A 32 -29.37 -17.24 -4.00
C GLY A 32 -28.48 -17.18 -2.78
N LYS A 33 -27.32 -17.85 -2.69
CA LYS A 33 -26.39 -17.67 -1.55
C LYS A 33 -25.15 -16.87 -1.97
N GLN A 34 -24.91 -15.76 -1.30
CA GLN A 34 -23.64 -15.04 -1.34
C GLN A 34 -22.52 -16.00 -0.88
N HIS A 35 -21.61 -16.34 -1.77
CA HIS A 35 -20.51 -17.26 -1.48
C HIS A 35 -19.36 -16.53 -0.80
N CYS A 36 -19.06 -16.96 0.40
CA CYS A 36 -17.86 -16.59 1.13
C CYS A 36 -16.66 -17.37 0.59
N LEU A 37 -15.52 -16.71 0.38
CA LEU A 37 -14.26 -17.36 0.08
C LEU A 37 -13.84 -18.22 1.28
N THR A 38 -13.70 -19.52 1.10
CA THR A 38 -13.30 -20.44 2.17
C THR A 38 -11.83 -20.78 2.10
N ASP A 39 -11.18 -20.81 3.27
CA ASP A 39 -9.82 -21.29 3.44
C ASP A 39 -9.70 -22.75 2.97
N ARG A 40 -9.08 -22.96 1.84
CA ARG A 40 -8.43 -24.24 1.52
C ARG A 40 -7.10 -23.92 0.85
N THR A 41 -6.07 -24.54 1.38
CA THR A 41 -4.78 -24.70 0.74
C THR A 41 -4.97 -25.19 -0.69
N PHE A 42 -4.77 -24.30 -1.65
CA PHE A 42 -4.67 -24.70 -3.04
C PHE A 42 -3.22 -25.15 -3.26
N GLU A 43 -2.99 -26.45 -3.23
CA GLU A 43 -1.81 -27.01 -3.90
C GLU A 43 -2.10 -26.92 -5.41
N LEU A 44 -1.52 -25.94 -6.09
CA LEU A 44 -1.39 -26.00 -7.53
C LEU A 44 -0.51 -27.21 -7.84
N ARG A 45 -1.10 -28.30 -8.32
CA ARG A 45 -0.34 -29.36 -8.95
C ARG A 45 0.28 -28.79 -10.21
N ASN A 46 1.55 -28.43 -10.11
CA ASN A 46 2.40 -28.28 -11.29
C ASN A 46 2.47 -29.66 -11.96
N GLU A 47 1.77 -29.83 -13.07
CA GLU A 47 2.00 -30.95 -13.95
C GLU A 47 3.43 -30.80 -14.47
N GLY A 48 4.37 -31.53 -13.86
CA GLY A 48 5.66 -31.80 -14.46
C GLY A 48 6.93 -31.58 -13.63
N LYS A 49 6.92 -30.94 -12.45
CA LYS A 49 8.14 -30.95 -11.60
C LYS A 49 7.75 -30.99 -10.13
N ALA A 50 7.96 -32.16 -9.51
CA ALA A 50 7.89 -32.30 -8.05
C ALA A 50 8.92 -31.33 -7.44
N ILE A 51 8.44 -30.36 -6.64
CA ILE A 51 9.31 -29.60 -5.73
C ILE A 51 9.79 -30.64 -4.71
N VAL A 52 11.04 -31.04 -4.81
CA VAL A 52 11.66 -31.99 -3.89
C VAL A 52 11.73 -31.31 -2.53
N ARG A 53 10.91 -31.76 -1.57
CA ARG A 53 11.12 -31.44 -0.15
C ARG A 53 12.49 -31.99 0.23
N SER A 54 13.46 -31.08 0.32
CA SER A 54 14.75 -31.41 0.85
C SER A 54 14.75 -31.13 2.35
N ASP A 55 14.63 -32.16 3.15
CA ASP A 55 14.78 -32.11 4.62
C ASP A 55 16.19 -31.68 5.07
N ARG A 56 17.04 -31.25 4.12
CA ARG A 56 18.45 -30.87 4.31
C ARG A 56 18.84 -29.57 3.60
N LEU A 57 17.93 -28.63 3.38
CA LEU A 57 18.29 -27.32 2.85
C LEU A 57 19.14 -26.57 3.88
N HIS A 58 20.46 -26.62 3.65
CA HIS A 58 21.39 -25.77 4.40
C HIS A 58 21.12 -24.31 3.98
N ALA A 59 20.58 -23.50 4.90
CA ALA A 59 20.24 -22.10 4.68
C ALA A 59 21.41 -21.20 5.16
N PRO A 60 22.46 -20.98 4.34
CA PRO A 60 23.69 -20.34 4.81
C PRO A 60 23.55 -18.87 5.20
N PHE A 61 22.42 -18.24 4.81
CA PHE A 61 22.11 -16.84 5.15
C PHE A 61 21.08 -16.71 6.27
N PHE A 62 20.74 -17.81 6.96
CA PHE A 62 19.81 -17.77 8.08
C PHE A 62 20.58 -17.77 9.42
N PRO A 63 20.55 -16.65 10.18
CA PRO A 63 21.44 -16.45 11.33
C PRO A 63 20.90 -17.00 12.65
N TYR A 64 19.66 -17.48 12.70
CA TYR A 64 18.99 -17.87 13.95
C TYR A 64 18.81 -19.38 14.05
N GLU A 65 18.51 -19.87 15.27
CA GLU A 65 17.94 -21.21 15.45
C GLU A 65 16.56 -21.27 14.76
N PRO A 66 16.36 -22.19 13.81
CA PRO A 66 15.13 -22.23 13.04
C PRO A 66 13.93 -22.62 13.91
N ARG A 67 12.84 -21.90 13.74
CA ARG A 67 11.51 -22.29 14.25
C ARG A 67 10.81 -23.18 13.23
N GLU A 68 9.72 -23.81 13.68
CA GLU A 68 8.83 -24.56 12.79
C GLU A 68 8.46 -23.76 11.54
N SER A 69 8.45 -24.42 10.37
CA SER A 69 8.17 -23.86 9.04
C SER A 69 9.18 -22.86 8.46
N GLN A 70 10.17 -22.37 9.22
CA GLN A 70 11.10 -21.35 8.67
C GLN A 70 11.99 -21.94 7.57
N MET A 71 12.47 -23.14 7.75
CA MET A 71 13.30 -23.80 6.72
C MET A 71 12.48 -24.18 5.49
N ASP A 72 11.21 -24.55 5.65
CA ASP A 72 10.30 -24.79 4.54
C ASP A 72 10.09 -23.48 3.74
N ILE A 73 9.89 -22.35 4.42
CA ILE A 73 9.75 -21.04 3.78
C ILE A 73 11.01 -20.69 2.98
N VAL A 74 12.20 -20.82 3.56
CA VAL A 74 13.47 -20.54 2.88
C VAL A 74 13.65 -21.48 1.67
N GLY A 75 13.35 -22.76 1.84
CA GLY A 75 13.42 -23.78 0.79
C GLY A 75 12.46 -23.50 -0.37
N ASP A 76 11.22 -23.21 -0.08
CA ASP A 76 10.19 -22.91 -1.09
C ASP A 76 10.52 -21.63 -1.87
N ILE A 77 11.04 -20.58 -1.20
CA ILE A 77 11.50 -19.35 -1.85
C ILE A 77 12.67 -19.65 -2.78
N THR A 78 13.69 -20.36 -2.28
CA THR A 78 14.87 -20.69 -3.07
C THR A 78 14.51 -21.55 -4.30
N ALA A 79 13.64 -22.54 -4.12
CA ALA A 79 13.16 -23.41 -5.19
C ALA A 79 12.36 -22.65 -6.25
N ALA A 80 11.47 -21.76 -5.86
CA ALA A 80 10.70 -20.92 -6.77
C ALA A 80 11.64 -20.02 -7.61
N LEU A 81 12.57 -19.33 -6.97
CA LEU A 81 13.51 -18.45 -7.65
C LEU A 81 14.47 -19.22 -8.59
N ASN A 82 14.95 -20.41 -8.18
CA ASN A 82 15.76 -21.29 -9.01
C ASN A 82 14.99 -21.81 -10.24
N SER A 83 13.68 -21.93 -10.14
CA SER A 83 12.80 -22.29 -11.26
C SER A 83 12.36 -21.06 -12.09
N SER A 84 12.96 -19.90 -11.88
CA SER A 84 12.57 -18.65 -12.54
C SER A 84 11.07 -18.35 -12.39
N SER A 85 10.52 -18.57 -11.21
CA SER A 85 9.11 -18.41 -10.90
C SER A 85 8.89 -17.43 -9.75
N HIS A 86 7.73 -16.79 -9.75
CA HIS A 86 7.26 -16.03 -8.62
C HIS A 86 6.75 -16.94 -7.51
N ILE A 87 6.84 -16.47 -6.27
CA ILE A 87 6.18 -17.09 -5.13
C ILE A 87 5.29 -16.06 -4.42
N VAL A 88 4.02 -16.40 -4.22
CA VAL A 88 3.05 -15.63 -3.46
C VAL A 88 2.76 -16.37 -2.17
N MET A 89 3.04 -15.75 -1.03
CA MET A 89 2.90 -16.45 0.24
C MET A 89 2.18 -15.62 1.30
N GLU A 90 1.25 -16.27 2.02
CA GLU A 90 0.77 -15.77 3.29
C GLU A 90 1.52 -16.50 4.40
N SER A 91 2.12 -15.74 5.28
CA SER A 91 2.85 -16.27 6.41
C SER A 91 2.40 -15.51 7.66
N GLY A 92 1.83 -16.23 8.61
CA GLY A 92 1.24 -15.66 9.82
C GLY A 92 2.22 -14.80 10.62
N THR A 93 1.70 -14.04 11.57
CA THR A 93 2.54 -13.26 12.49
C THR A 93 3.50 -14.19 13.25
N GLY A 94 4.74 -13.74 13.45
CA GLY A 94 5.75 -14.50 14.22
C GLY A 94 6.52 -15.57 13.45
N THR A 95 6.20 -15.84 12.19
CA THR A 95 6.92 -16.82 11.35
C THR A 95 8.33 -16.35 10.94
N GLY A 96 8.66 -15.06 11.11
CA GLY A 96 9.94 -14.52 10.66
C GLY A 96 10.02 -14.30 9.14
N LYS A 97 8.94 -13.83 8.53
CA LYS A 97 8.87 -13.56 7.08
C LYS A 97 10.08 -12.85 6.51
N THR A 98 10.52 -11.77 7.14
CA THR A 98 11.61 -10.91 6.67
C THR A 98 12.91 -11.69 6.54
N ILE A 99 13.31 -12.40 7.59
CA ILE A 99 14.57 -13.15 7.58
C ILE A 99 14.52 -14.36 6.64
N CYS A 100 13.38 -15.08 6.58
CA CYS A 100 13.21 -16.19 5.64
C CYS A 100 13.29 -15.73 4.19
N ALA A 101 12.64 -14.60 3.86
CA ALA A 101 12.66 -14.04 2.50
C ALA A 101 14.07 -13.56 2.11
N LEU A 102 14.77 -12.87 3.02
CA LEU A 102 16.15 -12.47 2.79
C LEU A 102 17.08 -13.67 2.61
N ALA A 103 17.00 -14.67 3.48
CA ALA A 103 17.85 -15.86 3.40
C ALA A 103 17.64 -16.63 2.08
N GLY A 104 16.40 -16.90 1.70
CA GLY A 104 16.09 -17.60 0.45
C GLY A 104 16.46 -16.81 -0.79
N ALA A 105 16.20 -15.51 -0.82
CA ALA A 105 16.54 -14.64 -1.94
C ALA A 105 18.07 -14.43 -2.08
N LEU A 106 18.78 -14.23 -0.98
CA LEU A 106 20.25 -14.10 -0.98
C LEU A 106 20.95 -15.39 -1.42
N GLN A 107 20.43 -16.55 -1.02
CA GLN A 107 20.94 -17.84 -1.46
C GLN A 107 20.87 -17.97 -2.98
N HIS A 108 19.73 -17.65 -3.59
CA HIS A 108 19.58 -17.63 -5.04
C HIS A 108 20.44 -16.53 -5.70
N ALA A 109 20.41 -15.31 -5.16
CA ALA A 109 21.15 -14.18 -5.71
C ALA A 109 22.65 -14.43 -5.76
N ARG A 110 23.24 -15.03 -4.70
CA ARG A 110 24.67 -15.36 -4.63
C ARG A 110 25.09 -16.37 -5.69
N THR A 111 24.24 -17.36 -6.00
CA THR A 111 24.54 -18.39 -7.02
C THR A 111 24.36 -17.89 -8.44
N THR A 112 23.53 -16.86 -8.65
CA THR A 112 23.17 -16.34 -9.98
C THR A 112 23.78 -14.98 -10.31
N GLY A 113 24.54 -14.37 -9.39
CA GLY A 113 25.14 -13.05 -9.57
C GLY A 113 24.12 -11.91 -9.59
N LYS A 114 22.91 -12.14 -9.04
CA LYS A 114 21.83 -11.14 -8.98
C LYS A 114 21.96 -10.27 -7.73
N LYS A 115 21.30 -9.11 -7.76
CA LYS A 115 21.09 -8.26 -6.60
C LYS A 115 19.66 -8.43 -6.07
N VAL A 116 19.46 -8.11 -4.80
CA VAL A 116 18.13 -8.16 -4.16
C VAL A 116 17.59 -6.75 -3.97
N ILE A 117 16.36 -6.50 -4.40
CA ILE A 117 15.60 -5.30 -4.06
C ILE A 117 14.49 -5.72 -3.09
N TYR A 118 14.54 -5.19 -1.88
CA TYR A 118 13.52 -5.43 -0.86
C TYR A 118 12.59 -4.23 -0.77
N LEU A 119 11.33 -4.43 -1.12
CA LEU A 119 10.31 -3.38 -1.14
C LEU A 119 9.55 -3.31 0.18
N THR A 120 9.46 -2.10 0.74
CA THR A 120 8.72 -1.81 1.97
C THR A 120 7.71 -0.68 1.73
N ARG A 121 6.70 -0.61 2.59
CA ARG A 121 5.72 0.49 2.59
C ARG A 121 6.18 1.67 3.47
N THR A 122 6.84 1.39 4.58
CA THR A 122 7.20 2.38 5.59
C THR A 122 8.70 2.34 5.93
N ILE A 123 9.20 3.44 6.48
CA ILE A 123 10.58 3.55 6.92
C ILE A 123 10.86 2.61 8.09
N SER A 124 9.92 2.46 9.03
CA SER A 124 10.06 1.51 10.14
C SER A 124 10.25 0.07 9.66
N GLN A 125 9.58 -0.32 8.58
CA GLN A 125 9.81 -1.62 7.93
C GLN A 125 11.21 -1.70 7.31
N SER A 126 11.66 -0.63 6.62
CA SER A 126 13.02 -0.57 6.08
C SER A 126 14.08 -0.72 7.17
N ASP A 127 13.89 -0.04 8.30
CA ASP A 127 14.80 -0.13 9.44
C ASP A 127 14.80 -1.53 10.08
N HIS A 128 13.66 -2.22 10.07
CA HIS A 128 13.59 -3.62 10.51
C HIS A 128 14.39 -4.53 9.56
N VAL A 129 14.26 -4.36 8.24
CA VAL A 129 15.04 -5.11 7.25
C VAL A 129 16.55 -4.87 7.44
N MET A 130 16.97 -3.63 7.68
CA MET A 130 18.38 -3.33 7.94
C MET A 130 18.93 -4.04 9.19
N ARG A 131 18.10 -4.18 10.25
CA ARG A 131 18.49 -4.96 11.44
C ARG A 131 18.63 -6.46 11.14
N GLU A 132 17.72 -7.03 10.32
CA GLU A 132 17.86 -8.43 9.89
C GLU A 132 19.10 -8.65 9.01
N LEU A 133 19.43 -7.70 8.12
CA LEU A 133 20.67 -7.74 7.34
C LEU A 133 21.92 -7.68 8.24
N ARG A 134 21.90 -6.88 9.30
CA ARG A 134 22.97 -6.85 10.32
C ARG A 134 23.16 -8.24 10.95
N SER A 135 22.07 -8.93 11.31
CA SER A 135 22.16 -10.30 11.84
C SER A 135 22.69 -11.30 10.79
N ILE A 136 22.29 -11.19 9.53
CA ILE A 136 22.85 -12.05 8.46
C ILE A 136 24.35 -11.80 8.29
N SER A 137 24.81 -10.55 8.43
CA SER A 137 26.23 -10.21 8.28
C SER A 137 27.14 -10.85 9.32
N GLU A 138 26.61 -11.31 10.45
CA GLU A 138 27.36 -12.06 11.47
C GLU A 138 27.73 -13.47 10.98
N VAL A 139 26.99 -14.04 10.04
CA VAL A 139 27.21 -15.39 9.51
C VAL A 139 27.72 -15.42 8.08
N ARG A 140 27.48 -14.37 7.28
CA ARG A 140 27.88 -14.26 5.87
C ARG A 140 28.24 -12.84 5.49
N ASP A 141 29.30 -12.67 4.71
CA ASP A 141 29.67 -11.37 4.16
C ASP A 141 28.61 -10.93 3.13
N ILE A 142 27.92 -9.87 3.47
CA ILE A 142 26.89 -9.20 2.64
C ILE A 142 27.02 -7.70 2.78
N SER A 143 26.39 -6.98 1.87
CA SER A 143 26.25 -5.51 1.94
C SER A 143 24.81 -5.11 1.71
N GLY A 144 24.35 -4.07 2.40
CA GLY A 144 22.98 -3.60 2.27
C GLY A 144 22.84 -2.10 2.53
N ILE A 145 21.88 -1.48 1.88
CA ILE A 145 21.55 -0.08 2.06
C ILE A 145 20.06 0.18 1.92
N SER A 146 19.52 1.07 2.74
CA SER A 146 18.14 1.55 2.61
C SER A 146 18.09 2.89 1.88
N ILE A 147 17.10 3.06 0.99
CA ILE A 147 16.84 4.30 0.27
C ILE A 147 15.88 5.16 1.10
N ALA A 148 16.21 6.44 1.25
CA ALA A 148 15.33 7.44 1.85
C ALA A 148 15.13 8.61 0.89
N GLY A 149 13.94 9.23 0.95
CA GLY A 149 13.60 10.36 0.10
C GLY A 149 14.46 11.60 0.38
N ARG A 150 14.77 12.36 -0.68
CA ARG A 150 15.59 13.58 -0.62
C ARG A 150 15.08 14.60 0.40
N LYS A 151 13.77 14.84 0.46
CA LYS A 151 13.17 15.80 1.38
C LYS A 151 13.50 15.48 2.85
N ARG A 152 13.50 14.22 3.22
CA ARG A 152 13.80 13.79 4.59
C ARG A 152 15.29 13.94 4.93
N SER A 153 16.16 13.56 4.00
CA SER A 153 17.60 13.41 4.25
C SER A 153 18.43 14.66 3.90
N CYS A 154 17.83 15.75 3.38
CA CYS A 154 18.57 16.91 2.92
C CYS A 154 19.00 17.83 4.10
N PRO A 155 20.31 17.97 4.39
CA PRO A 155 20.76 18.82 5.50
C PRO A 155 20.47 20.31 5.23
N LEU A 156 20.45 20.77 3.97
CA LEU A 156 20.13 22.15 3.63
C LEU A 156 18.71 22.52 4.06
N LEU A 157 17.73 21.64 3.85
CA LEU A 157 16.34 21.93 4.21
C LEU A 157 16.13 22.10 5.71
N ARG A 158 16.92 21.44 6.52
CA ARG A 158 16.86 21.58 7.99
C ARG A 158 17.34 22.96 8.46
N THR A 159 18.12 23.66 7.65
CA THR A 159 18.69 24.98 7.98
C THR A 159 17.96 26.15 7.31
N MET A 160 17.04 25.88 6.39
CA MET A 160 16.32 26.88 5.61
C MET A 160 14.89 27.04 6.12
N ALA A 161 14.57 28.14 6.77
CA ALA A 161 13.20 28.45 7.18
C ALA A 161 12.26 28.55 5.95
N GLY A 162 11.05 27.99 6.04
CA GLY A 162 10.05 28.07 4.96
C GLY A 162 10.09 26.95 3.91
N TYR A 163 11.00 25.97 4.05
CA TYR A 163 11.09 24.83 3.12
C TYR A 163 10.39 23.56 3.64
N GLU A 164 9.66 23.66 4.74
CA GLU A 164 8.93 22.52 5.33
C GLU A 164 7.91 21.92 4.34
N ASP A 165 7.31 22.74 3.50
CA ASP A 165 6.29 22.37 2.51
C ASP A 165 6.81 22.24 1.07
N ILE A 166 8.14 22.28 0.86
CA ILE A 166 8.70 22.14 -0.49
C ILE A 166 8.25 20.85 -1.18
N MET A 167 7.75 21.00 -2.41
CA MET A 167 7.33 19.84 -3.20
C MET A 167 8.56 19.01 -3.66
N PRO A 168 8.45 17.68 -3.74
CA PRO A 168 9.59 16.81 -4.08
C PRO A 168 10.29 17.15 -5.40
N HIS A 169 9.54 17.54 -6.43
CA HIS A 169 10.11 17.90 -7.74
C HIS A 169 10.87 19.23 -7.68
N VAL A 170 10.37 20.22 -6.93
CA VAL A 170 11.06 21.49 -6.72
C VAL A 170 12.40 21.26 -6.01
N LEU A 171 12.39 20.45 -4.96
CA LEU A 171 13.62 20.06 -4.25
C LEU A 171 14.61 19.32 -5.16
N SER A 172 14.12 18.44 -6.04
CA SER A 172 14.97 17.73 -7.01
C SER A 172 15.73 18.71 -7.89
N ARG A 173 15.03 19.68 -8.42
CA ARG A 173 15.58 20.68 -9.33
C ARG A 173 16.56 21.62 -8.63
N LEU A 174 16.19 22.15 -7.46
CA LEU A 174 17.11 22.93 -6.61
C LEU A 174 18.41 22.18 -6.33
N CYS A 175 18.30 20.89 -6.06
CA CYS A 175 19.45 20.03 -5.84
C CYS A 175 20.32 19.89 -7.10
N GLU A 176 19.72 19.72 -8.28
CA GLU A 176 20.42 19.62 -9.57
C GLU A 176 21.16 20.90 -9.92
N GLU A 177 20.52 22.06 -9.77
CA GLU A 177 21.15 23.36 -9.95
C GLU A 177 22.36 23.55 -9.04
N LYS A 178 22.20 23.25 -7.74
CA LYS A 178 23.31 23.36 -6.78
C LYS A 178 24.45 22.39 -7.09
N LYS A 179 24.14 21.18 -7.56
CA LYS A 179 25.16 20.22 -8.01
C LYS A 179 25.90 20.70 -9.26
N ALA A 180 25.18 21.31 -10.22
CA ALA A 180 25.79 21.89 -11.41
C ALA A 180 26.75 23.03 -11.03
N LYS A 181 26.35 23.94 -10.12
CA LYS A 181 27.22 24.98 -9.59
C LYS A 181 28.45 24.42 -8.86
N SER A 182 28.28 23.33 -8.09
CA SER A 182 29.40 22.60 -7.46
C SER A 182 30.36 22.04 -8.51
N ALA A 183 29.86 21.45 -9.57
CA ALA A 183 30.68 20.86 -10.63
C ALA A 183 31.53 21.89 -11.39
N THR A 184 31.02 23.12 -11.53
CA THR A 184 31.73 24.24 -12.19
C THR A 184 32.59 25.08 -11.23
N GLY A 185 32.59 24.78 -9.93
CA GLY A 185 33.26 25.59 -8.90
C GLY A 185 32.62 26.98 -8.69
N SER A 186 31.37 27.19 -9.16
CA SER A 186 30.66 28.44 -9.03
C SER A 186 30.15 28.66 -7.62
N THR A 187 29.97 29.91 -7.23
CA THR A 187 29.38 30.29 -5.92
C THR A 187 27.94 29.78 -5.83
N GLY A 188 27.53 29.30 -4.64
CA GLY A 188 26.15 28.80 -4.41
C GLY A 188 25.97 27.32 -4.68
N GLY A 189 27.02 26.53 -4.89
CA GLY A 189 26.99 25.09 -4.90
C GLY A 189 26.55 24.43 -3.58
N CYS A 190 26.48 23.10 -3.56
CA CYS A 190 26.10 22.34 -2.38
C CYS A 190 27.31 21.76 -1.65
N ARG A 191 27.75 22.38 -0.56
CA ARG A 191 28.90 21.93 0.23
C ARG A 191 28.81 20.47 0.69
N PHE A 192 27.60 19.99 0.97
CA PHE A 192 27.38 18.61 1.39
C PHE A 192 27.56 17.62 0.22
N TYR A 193 27.22 18.02 -1.01
CA TYR A 193 27.43 17.24 -2.22
C TYR A 193 28.91 17.11 -2.58
N ASP A 194 29.66 18.21 -2.45
CA ASP A 194 31.07 18.27 -2.84
C ASP A 194 31.95 17.25 -2.11
N ARG A 195 31.56 16.88 -0.89
CA ARG A 195 32.31 15.95 -0.04
C ARG A 195 31.91 14.49 -0.23
N VAL A 196 30.82 14.21 -0.95
CA VAL A 196 30.32 12.82 -1.09
C VAL A 196 31.37 11.90 -1.68
N LYS A 197 31.96 12.25 -2.82
CA LYS A 197 32.94 11.41 -3.53
C LYS A 197 34.12 11.00 -2.66
N ALA A 198 34.66 11.94 -1.90
CA ALA A 198 35.81 11.68 -0.99
C ALA A 198 35.41 10.82 0.21
N SER A 199 34.15 10.85 0.60
CA SER A 199 33.64 10.14 1.79
C SER A 199 33.14 8.71 1.49
N VAL A 200 32.94 8.34 0.21
CA VAL A 200 32.41 7.02 -0.19
C VAL A 200 33.13 5.85 0.51
N PRO A 201 34.47 5.76 0.52
CA PRO A 201 35.14 4.61 1.14
C PRO A 201 34.83 4.48 2.64
N ARG A 202 34.74 5.61 3.34
CA ARG A 202 34.41 5.65 4.77
C ARG A 202 32.94 5.29 5.03
N LEU A 203 32.05 5.76 4.20
CA LEU A 203 30.63 5.43 4.25
C LEU A 203 30.37 3.95 3.93
N GLU A 204 31.06 3.40 2.95
CA GLU A 204 30.98 1.99 2.58
C GLU A 204 31.41 1.09 3.73
N LYS A 205 32.55 1.40 4.36
CA LYS A 205 33.02 0.70 5.56
C LYS A 205 31.98 0.76 6.68
N TYR A 206 31.46 1.96 6.97
CA TYR A 206 30.44 2.14 8.00
C TYR A 206 29.18 1.31 7.73
N CYS A 207 28.68 1.31 6.50
CA CYS A 207 27.50 0.53 6.11
C CYS A 207 27.72 -0.98 6.23
N ARG A 208 28.90 -1.49 5.82
CA ARG A 208 29.24 -2.91 5.94
C ARG A 208 29.36 -3.38 7.40
N GLU A 209 29.91 -2.53 8.28
CA GLU A 209 30.11 -2.88 9.67
C GLU A 209 28.84 -2.74 10.52
N ASN A 210 27.93 -1.81 10.14
CA ASN A 210 26.82 -1.42 11.03
C ASN A 210 25.43 -1.67 10.49
N PHE A 211 25.23 -1.82 9.17
CA PHE A 211 23.90 -1.90 8.53
C PHE A 211 22.93 -0.86 9.11
N PRO A 212 23.25 0.44 9.01
CA PRO A 212 22.55 1.48 9.72
C PRO A 212 21.10 1.61 9.28
N THR A 213 20.21 1.92 10.22
CA THR A 213 18.88 2.43 9.94
C THR A 213 18.96 3.76 9.20
N SER A 214 17.82 4.24 8.67
CA SER A 214 17.81 5.52 7.96
C SER A 214 18.30 6.69 8.80
N ASP A 215 17.91 6.75 10.09
CA ASP A 215 18.31 7.83 10.98
C ASP A 215 19.78 7.72 11.43
N GLU A 216 20.26 6.50 11.71
CA GLU A 216 21.67 6.25 12.01
C GLU A 216 22.59 6.65 10.85
N PHE A 217 22.19 6.34 9.60
CA PHE A 217 22.95 6.73 8.42
C PHE A 217 22.97 8.25 8.22
N ASP A 218 21.80 8.91 8.35
CA ASP A 218 21.70 10.37 8.22
C ASP A 218 22.56 11.06 9.29
N ALA A 219 22.49 10.60 10.55
CA ALA A 219 23.31 11.13 11.64
C ALA A 219 24.80 10.94 11.37
N TYR A 220 25.22 9.78 10.86
CA TYR A 220 26.63 9.56 10.51
C TYR A 220 27.10 10.49 9.38
N CYS A 221 26.25 10.68 8.33
CA CYS A 221 26.54 11.64 7.27
C CYS A 221 26.68 13.08 7.78
N GLU A 222 25.90 13.48 8.79
CA GLU A 222 26.01 14.79 9.44
C GLU A 222 27.39 14.97 10.10
N THR A 223 27.94 13.93 10.74
CA THR A 223 29.30 13.99 11.34
C THR A 223 30.40 14.21 10.29
N LEU A 224 30.16 13.82 9.06
CA LEU A 224 31.07 13.97 7.92
C LEU A 224 30.78 15.22 7.07
N ASP A 225 29.71 15.95 7.39
CA ASP A 225 29.21 17.09 6.62
C ASP A 225 29.00 16.75 5.15
N VAL A 226 28.35 15.57 4.89
CA VAL A 226 28.05 15.06 3.55
C VAL A 226 26.54 14.90 3.32
N CYS A 227 26.12 14.90 2.05
CA CYS A 227 24.74 14.70 1.66
C CYS A 227 24.31 13.23 1.81
N PRO A 228 23.38 12.88 2.74
CA PRO A 228 22.97 11.48 2.93
C PRO A 228 22.29 10.89 1.70
N TYR A 229 21.47 11.69 0.98
CA TYR A 229 20.77 11.23 -0.21
C TYR A 229 21.73 10.82 -1.36
N GLU A 230 22.68 11.68 -1.69
CA GLU A 230 23.67 11.39 -2.76
C GLU A 230 24.67 10.32 -2.31
N SER A 231 24.98 10.25 -1.01
CA SER A 231 25.80 9.18 -0.42
C SER A 231 25.14 7.80 -0.60
N ARG A 232 23.82 7.68 -0.31
CA ARG A 232 23.10 6.43 -0.59
C ARG A 232 23.16 6.03 -2.06
N LYS A 233 22.98 6.98 -2.98
CA LYS A 233 23.10 6.73 -4.42
C LYS A 233 24.47 6.17 -4.81
N ALA A 234 25.55 6.72 -4.24
CA ALA A 234 26.90 6.25 -4.51
C ALA A 234 27.15 4.82 -3.98
N LEU A 235 26.49 4.44 -2.87
CA LEU A 235 26.66 3.13 -2.23
C LEU A 235 25.81 2.02 -2.87
N ILE A 236 24.69 2.34 -3.52
CA ILE A 236 23.77 1.38 -4.14
C ILE A 236 24.51 0.44 -5.12
N GLN A 237 25.50 0.95 -5.83
CA GLN A 237 26.25 0.16 -6.83
C GLN A 237 26.88 -1.09 -6.24
N ASN A 238 27.40 -1.03 -5.01
CA ASN A 238 28.13 -2.11 -4.36
C ASN A 238 27.28 -2.91 -3.35
N ALA A 239 25.98 -2.59 -3.24
CA ALA A 239 25.07 -3.27 -2.32
C ALA A 239 24.54 -4.59 -2.93
N ASP A 240 24.58 -5.67 -2.14
CA ASP A 240 23.90 -6.94 -2.44
C ASP A 240 22.39 -6.80 -2.26
N VAL A 241 21.95 -6.02 -1.24
CA VAL A 241 20.55 -5.76 -0.93
C VAL A 241 20.27 -4.26 -0.90
N VAL A 242 19.28 -3.81 -1.67
CA VAL A 242 18.77 -2.45 -1.65
C VAL A 242 17.35 -2.46 -1.09
N VAL A 243 17.13 -1.79 0.02
CA VAL A 243 15.81 -1.65 0.64
C VAL A 243 15.17 -0.35 0.16
N ALA A 244 14.00 -0.43 -0.46
CA ALA A 244 13.37 0.71 -1.12
C ALA A 244 11.85 0.74 -0.93
N PRO A 245 11.21 1.93 -0.92
CA PRO A 245 9.75 2.06 -1.05
C PRO A 245 9.21 1.53 -2.38
N TYR A 246 7.93 1.09 -2.42
CA TYR A 246 7.27 0.58 -3.63
C TYR A 246 7.39 1.49 -4.86
N VAL A 247 7.35 2.81 -4.66
CA VAL A 247 7.44 3.79 -5.74
C VAL A 247 8.71 3.63 -6.59
N HIS A 248 9.79 3.10 -6.00
CA HIS A 248 11.05 2.87 -6.73
C HIS A 248 10.97 1.76 -7.79
N ILE A 249 9.92 0.97 -7.76
CA ILE A 249 9.64 -0.05 -8.79
C ILE A 249 8.39 0.30 -9.59
N LEU A 250 7.39 0.92 -8.97
CA LEU A 250 6.13 1.25 -9.63
C LEU A 250 6.26 2.43 -10.61
N SER A 251 7.08 3.45 -10.28
CA SER A 251 7.36 4.57 -11.18
C SER A 251 8.49 4.21 -12.15
N GLU A 252 8.23 4.32 -13.46
CA GLU A 252 9.18 3.96 -14.50
C GLU A 252 10.47 4.78 -14.43
N ASP A 253 10.38 6.10 -14.30
CA ASP A 253 11.53 7.00 -14.20
C ASP A 253 12.39 6.70 -12.98
N ILE A 254 11.75 6.50 -11.82
CA ILE A 254 12.47 6.23 -10.56
C ILE A 254 13.11 4.85 -10.63
N ARG A 255 12.43 3.85 -11.19
CA ARG A 255 12.94 2.49 -11.40
C ARG A 255 14.15 2.48 -12.32
N THR A 256 14.05 3.13 -13.46
CA THR A 256 15.15 3.23 -14.44
C THR A 256 16.39 3.84 -13.80
N ASN A 257 16.22 4.92 -13.06
CA ASN A 257 17.31 5.55 -12.32
C ASN A 257 17.89 4.63 -11.23
N LEU A 258 17.06 3.89 -10.49
CA LEU A 258 17.51 2.95 -9.47
C LEU A 258 18.34 1.83 -10.08
N LEU A 259 17.82 1.17 -11.12
CA LEU A 259 18.51 0.05 -11.78
C LEU A 259 19.84 0.50 -12.44
N ALA A 260 19.87 1.69 -13.04
CA ALA A 260 21.10 2.29 -13.56
C ALA A 260 22.15 2.50 -12.46
N HIS A 261 21.77 3.02 -11.28
CA HIS A 261 22.68 3.15 -10.13
C HIS A 261 23.14 1.80 -9.58
N MET A 262 22.26 0.79 -9.62
CA MET A 262 22.61 -0.59 -9.23
C MET A 262 23.50 -1.30 -10.26
N ARG A 263 23.56 -0.81 -11.50
CA ARG A 263 24.21 -1.46 -12.65
C ARG A 263 23.73 -2.90 -12.88
N CYS A 264 22.42 -3.10 -12.89
CA CYS A 264 21.85 -4.45 -12.92
C CYS A 264 20.59 -4.60 -13.78
N ASP A 265 20.21 -3.67 -14.63
CA ASP A 265 19.03 -3.75 -15.50
C ASP A 265 17.84 -4.51 -14.84
N ASP A 266 17.38 -5.64 -15.45
CA ASP A 266 16.34 -6.53 -14.89
C ASP A 266 16.92 -7.75 -14.15
N ASN A 267 18.25 -7.83 -13.98
CA ASN A 267 18.93 -8.95 -13.32
C ASN A 267 18.86 -8.83 -11.78
N VAL A 268 17.65 -8.75 -11.27
CA VAL A 268 17.36 -8.58 -9.83
C VAL A 268 16.40 -9.64 -9.32
N VAL A 269 16.45 -9.89 -8.02
CA VAL A 269 15.42 -10.59 -7.25
C VAL A 269 14.63 -9.57 -6.48
N LEU A 270 13.32 -9.56 -6.63
CA LEU A 270 12.43 -8.65 -5.92
C LEU A 270 11.78 -9.36 -4.74
N ILE A 271 11.80 -8.71 -3.56
CA ILE A 271 11.02 -9.11 -2.40
C ILE A 271 10.00 -8.00 -2.14
N VAL A 272 8.72 -8.35 -2.17
CA VAL A 272 7.60 -7.44 -1.89
C VAL A 272 7.05 -7.77 -0.51
N ASP A 273 7.39 -6.97 0.48
CA ASP A 273 6.84 -7.09 1.83
C ASP A 273 5.48 -6.40 1.93
N GLU A 274 4.60 -6.92 2.78
CA GLU A 274 3.20 -6.49 2.89
C GLU A 274 2.52 -6.35 1.52
N ALA A 275 2.71 -7.36 0.69
CA ALA A 275 2.30 -7.40 -0.72
C ALA A 275 0.81 -7.04 -0.95
N HIS A 276 -0.06 -7.23 0.06
CA HIS A 276 -1.45 -6.84 0.01
C HIS A 276 -1.66 -5.33 -0.26
N ASN A 277 -0.65 -4.49 0.02
CA ASN A 277 -0.69 -3.05 -0.23
C ASN A 277 -0.20 -2.66 -1.64
N LEU A 278 0.54 -3.55 -2.32
CA LEU A 278 1.18 -3.21 -3.59
C LEU A 278 0.16 -2.84 -4.68
N ILE A 279 -0.96 -3.57 -4.76
CA ILE A 279 -2.02 -3.29 -5.74
C ILE A 279 -2.59 -1.89 -5.54
N SER A 280 -2.89 -1.52 -4.29
CA SER A 280 -3.40 -0.18 -3.98
C SER A 280 -2.36 0.90 -4.29
N ALA A 281 -1.10 0.67 -3.93
CA ALA A 281 -0.01 1.60 -4.25
C ALA A 281 0.19 1.77 -5.77
N ALA A 282 0.06 0.69 -6.55
CA ALA A 282 0.13 0.76 -8.00
C ALA A 282 -1.03 1.57 -8.60
N ARG A 283 -2.26 1.38 -8.11
CA ARG A 283 -3.41 2.19 -8.53
C ARG A 283 -3.23 3.67 -8.18
N GLU A 284 -2.81 3.96 -6.96
CA GLU A 284 -2.53 5.34 -6.52
C GLU A 284 -1.47 6.01 -7.39
N GLN A 285 -0.44 5.27 -7.83
CA GLN A 285 0.59 5.77 -8.74
C GLN A 285 0.03 6.12 -10.12
N GLY A 286 -1.00 5.40 -10.59
CA GLY A 286 -1.66 5.68 -11.86
C GLY A 286 -2.75 6.76 -11.80
N ASN A 287 -3.17 7.18 -10.61
CA ASN A 287 -4.23 8.17 -10.45
C ASN A 287 -3.72 9.59 -10.72
N PHE A 288 -4.46 10.36 -11.47
CA PHE A 288 -4.15 11.78 -11.70
C PHE A 288 -5.41 12.63 -11.87
N SER A 289 -5.25 13.96 -11.81
CA SER A 289 -6.37 14.89 -11.93
C SER A 289 -5.94 16.22 -12.56
N ILE A 290 -6.86 16.82 -13.35
CA ILE A 290 -6.75 18.15 -13.92
C ILE A 290 -7.74 19.05 -13.17
N ARG A 291 -7.24 19.95 -12.36
CA ARG A 291 -8.05 20.85 -11.50
C ARG A 291 -8.19 22.23 -12.12
N ILE A 292 -9.33 22.87 -11.88
CA ILE A 292 -9.54 24.25 -12.37
C ILE A 292 -8.46 25.20 -11.88
N LYS A 293 -8.04 25.11 -10.62
CA LYS A 293 -6.97 25.96 -10.07
C LYS A 293 -5.62 25.80 -10.79
N ASP A 294 -5.32 24.60 -11.29
CA ASP A 294 -4.09 24.36 -12.05
C ASP A 294 -4.21 24.94 -13.46
N LEU A 295 -5.42 24.89 -14.06
CA LEU A 295 -5.72 25.56 -15.32
C LEU A 295 -5.64 27.09 -15.22
N ASP A 296 -6.09 27.68 -14.10
CA ASP A 296 -6.00 29.14 -13.89
C ASP A 296 -4.53 29.60 -13.85
N LYS A 297 -3.65 28.87 -13.18
CA LYS A 297 -2.20 29.14 -13.17
C LYS A 297 -1.55 28.92 -14.54
N ALA A 298 -1.92 27.85 -15.25
CA ALA A 298 -1.43 27.61 -16.60
C ALA A 298 -1.87 28.71 -17.58
N MET A 299 -3.06 29.29 -17.40
CA MET A 299 -3.55 30.42 -18.15
C MET A 299 -2.70 31.71 -17.90
N GLU A 300 -2.32 31.97 -16.65
CA GLU A 300 -1.43 33.06 -16.31
C GLU A 300 -0.07 32.91 -17.00
N GLU A 301 0.52 31.72 -16.99
CA GLU A 301 1.79 31.42 -17.69
C GLU A 301 1.66 31.58 -19.20
N ALA A 302 0.58 31.09 -19.81
CA ALA A 302 0.30 31.27 -21.24
C ALA A 302 0.24 32.77 -21.61
N SER A 303 -0.38 33.57 -20.77
CA SER A 303 -0.47 35.02 -20.97
C SER A 303 0.91 35.71 -20.91
N VAL A 304 1.77 35.30 -19.96
CA VAL A 304 3.16 35.81 -19.86
C VAL A 304 3.97 35.44 -21.12
N MET A 305 3.71 34.28 -21.70
CA MET A 305 4.34 33.80 -22.94
C MET A 305 3.68 34.37 -24.23
N LYS A 306 2.76 35.35 -24.12
CA LYS A 306 2.01 35.96 -25.22
C LYS A 306 1.13 34.97 -25.97
N ASP A 307 0.52 34.03 -25.23
CA ASP A 307 -0.46 33.04 -25.73
C ASP A 307 0.03 32.30 -26.98
N PRO A 308 1.04 31.43 -26.87
CA PRO A 308 1.67 30.75 -28.00
C PRO A 308 0.71 29.79 -28.69
N LEU A 309 1.01 29.47 -29.96
CA LEU A 309 0.29 28.48 -30.75
C LEU A 309 0.67 27.06 -30.28
N LEU A 310 -0.34 26.18 -30.19
CA LEU A 310 -0.19 24.76 -29.90
C LEU A 310 -0.19 23.91 -31.17
N HIS A 311 -1.24 24.04 -31.98
CA HIS A 311 -1.39 23.31 -33.23
C HIS A 311 -2.24 24.09 -34.22
N GLY A 312 -1.81 24.23 -35.47
CA GLY A 312 -2.53 25.02 -36.48
C GLY A 312 -2.80 26.43 -35.99
N SER A 313 -4.08 26.80 -35.87
CA SER A 313 -4.51 28.11 -35.32
C SER A 313 -4.84 28.08 -33.83
N LEU A 314 -4.84 26.90 -33.19
CA LEU A 314 -5.20 26.73 -31.79
C LEU A 314 -4.14 27.36 -30.87
N ARG A 315 -4.58 28.31 -30.01
CA ARG A 315 -3.74 28.95 -29.00
C ARG A 315 -3.85 28.26 -27.65
N THR A 316 -2.83 28.41 -26.82
CA THR A 316 -2.74 27.85 -25.46
C THR A 316 -3.91 28.29 -24.60
N GLY A 317 -4.22 29.58 -24.56
CA GLY A 317 -5.31 30.14 -23.76
C GLY A 317 -6.68 29.66 -24.20
N GLU A 318 -6.89 29.43 -25.52
CA GLU A 318 -8.14 28.88 -26.05
C GLU A 318 -8.40 27.46 -25.56
N LEU A 319 -7.37 26.59 -25.60
CA LEU A 319 -7.49 25.21 -25.10
C LEU A 319 -7.75 25.20 -23.60
N ILE A 320 -6.97 25.96 -22.80
CA ILE A 320 -7.13 26.02 -21.35
C ILE A 320 -8.50 26.57 -20.96
N GLY A 321 -8.94 27.66 -21.59
CA GLY A 321 -10.26 28.25 -21.36
C GLY A 321 -11.41 27.29 -21.70
N PHE A 322 -11.27 26.52 -22.79
CA PHE A 322 -12.25 25.51 -23.17
C PHE A 322 -12.25 24.32 -22.20
N LEU A 323 -11.08 23.80 -21.78
CA LEU A 323 -10.98 22.75 -20.77
C LEU A 323 -11.68 23.17 -19.48
N ARG A 324 -11.44 24.39 -19.00
CA ARG A 324 -12.11 24.95 -17.82
C ARG A 324 -13.63 24.95 -17.99
N ALA A 325 -14.13 25.39 -19.15
CA ALA A 325 -15.56 25.40 -19.44
C ALA A 325 -16.15 23.97 -19.50
N VAL A 326 -15.41 23.00 -20.06
CA VAL A 326 -15.80 21.59 -20.10
C VAL A 326 -15.89 21.00 -18.69
N ILE A 327 -14.92 21.27 -17.83
CA ILE A 327 -14.94 20.76 -16.43
C ILE A 327 -16.16 21.29 -15.69
N LYS A 328 -16.40 22.62 -15.74
CA LYS A 328 -17.57 23.24 -15.10
C LYS A 328 -18.88 22.72 -15.67
N GLY A 329 -18.97 22.62 -16.99
CA GLY A 329 -20.18 22.13 -17.67
C GLY A 329 -20.51 20.67 -17.31
N VAL A 330 -19.50 19.81 -17.27
CA VAL A 330 -19.68 18.40 -16.88
C VAL A 330 -19.99 18.28 -15.39
N ALA A 331 -19.37 19.08 -14.54
CA ALA A 331 -19.66 19.09 -13.10
C ALA A 331 -21.13 19.51 -12.86
N ASN A 332 -21.58 20.59 -13.46
CA ASN A 332 -22.97 21.05 -13.33
C ASN A 332 -24.00 20.05 -13.86
N GLU A 333 -23.64 19.29 -14.91
CA GLU A 333 -24.54 18.27 -15.48
C GLU A 333 -24.63 17.01 -14.65
N LYS A 334 -23.50 16.55 -14.08
CA LYS A 334 -23.37 15.22 -13.48
C LYS A 334 -23.41 15.20 -11.96
N ILE A 335 -22.95 16.27 -11.32
CA ILE A 335 -22.91 16.36 -9.84
C ILE A 335 -24.24 16.95 -9.37
N THR A 336 -24.99 16.13 -8.62
CA THR A 336 -26.28 16.52 -8.02
C THR A 336 -26.12 16.74 -6.53
N LEU A 337 -27.17 17.29 -5.91
CA LEU A 337 -27.18 17.56 -4.47
C LEU A 337 -26.90 16.27 -3.67
N GLY A 338 -25.80 16.28 -2.90
CA GLY A 338 -25.35 15.13 -2.10
C GLY A 338 -24.33 14.21 -2.76
N THR A 339 -23.99 14.40 -4.05
CA THR A 339 -22.89 13.69 -4.72
C THR A 339 -21.70 14.63 -4.88
N LYS A 340 -20.49 14.09 -4.73
CA LYS A 340 -19.24 14.83 -4.92
C LYS A 340 -18.46 14.40 -6.16
N GLU A 341 -18.89 13.29 -6.78
CA GLU A 341 -18.21 12.70 -7.93
C GLU A 341 -19.20 11.97 -8.82
N ALA A 342 -18.93 11.93 -10.12
CA ALA A 342 -19.73 11.21 -11.09
C ALA A 342 -18.88 10.69 -12.25
N LEU A 343 -19.21 9.49 -12.78
CA LEU A 343 -18.60 8.94 -13.99
C LEU A 343 -18.93 9.79 -15.21
N ILE A 344 -17.97 9.90 -16.10
CA ILE A 344 -18.13 10.46 -17.44
C ILE A 344 -17.76 9.42 -18.49
N ALA A 345 -18.32 9.52 -19.67
CA ALA A 345 -17.92 8.67 -20.80
C ALA A 345 -16.42 8.88 -21.07
N HIS A 346 -15.72 7.80 -21.39
CA HIS A 346 -14.28 7.79 -21.46
C HIS A 346 -13.70 8.81 -22.45
N ASP A 347 -14.35 8.98 -23.60
CA ASP A 347 -13.97 9.90 -24.69
C ASP A 347 -14.62 11.29 -24.60
N ARG A 348 -15.44 11.56 -23.56
CA ARG A 348 -16.28 12.76 -23.49
C ARG A 348 -15.53 14.07 -23.60
N VAL A 349 -14.41 14.18 -22.92
CA VAL A 349 -13.61 15.41 -22.89
C VAL A 349 -12.91 15.61 -24.21
N GLU A 350 -12.24 14.57 -24.69
CA GLU A 350 -11.52 14.55 -25.98
C GLU A 350 -12.46 14.84 -27.13
N SER A 351 -13.64 14.19 -27.17
CA SER A 351 -14.65 14.40 -28.21
C SER A 351 -15.14 15.85 -28.24
N LYS A 352 -15.32 16.50 -27.09
CA LYS A 352 -15.69 17.92 -27.01
C LYS A 352 -14.57 18.83 -27.52
N ILE A 353 -13.31 18.56 -27.17
CA ILE A 353 -12.15 19.35 -27.62
C ILE A 353 -12.00 19.20 -29.15
N LYS A 354 -12.01 17.98 -29.63
CA LYS A 354 -11.89 17.68 -31.07
C LYS A 354 -13.00 18.33 -31.88
N ALA A 355 -14.24 18.26 -31.42
CA ALA A 355 -15.38 18.90 -32.09
C ALA A 355 -15.28 20.44 -32.08
N LYS A 356 -14.82 21.04 -30.99
CA LYS A 356 -14.71 22.51 -30.86
C LYS A 356 -13.66 23.09 -31.78
N PHE A 357 -12.51 22.43 -31.90
CA PHE A 357 -11.35 22.95 -32.62
C PHE A 357 -11.07 22.22 -33.94
N SER A 358 -11.95 21.32 -34.34
CA SER A 358 -11.82 20.52 -35.59
C SER A 358 -10.51 19.70 -35.63
N LEU A 359 -10.12 19.10 -34.49
CA LEU A 359 -8.89 18.31 -34.34
C LEU A 359 -9.14 16.83 -34.53
N THR A 360 -8.15 16.15 -35.04
CA THR A 360 -8.01 14.69 -34.96
C THR A 360 -7.46 14.26 -33.61
N GLN A 361 -7.34 12.95 -33.39
CA GLN A 361 -6.70 12.43 -32.17
C GLN A 361 -5.21 12.77 -32.14
N ASP A 362 -4.55 12.66 -33.29
CA ASP A 362 -3.11 12.97 -33.41
C ASP A 362 -2.84 14.47 -33.24
N ASP A 363 -3.72 15.35 -33.73
CA ASP A 363 -3.60 16.79 -33.51
C ASP A 363 -3.73 17.16 -32.02
N LEU A 364 -4.63 16.48 -31.29
CA LEU A 364 -4.79 16.69 -29.87
C LEU A 364 -3.56 16.18 -29.07
N ALA A 365 -2.99 15.05 -29.48
CA ALA A 365 -1.74 14.55 -28.90
C ALA A 365 -0.57 15.50 -29.17
N ALA A 366 -0.45 16.01 -30.42
CA ALA A 366 0.56 16.99 -30.78
C ALA A 366 0.41 18.31 -30.00
N ALA A 367 -0.84 18.76 -29.73
CA ALA A 367 -1.10 19.92 -28.89
C ALA A 367 -0.65 19.69 -27.43
N ALA A 368 -0.81 18.49 -26.88
CA ALA A 368 -0.30 18.12 -25.55
C ALA A 368 1.23 18.09 -25.52
N ASP A 369 1.87 17.51 -26.53
CA ASP A 369 3.34 17.51 -26.64
C ASP A 369 3.87 18.96 -26.76
N ARG A 370 3.19 19.82 -27.52
CA ARG A 370 3.57 21.24 -27.61
C ARG A 370 3.42 21.99 -26.29
N LEU A 371 2.41 21.66 -25.47
CA LEU A 371 2.28 22.20 -24.10
C LEU A 371 3.49 21.80 -23.23
N ILE A 372 3.95 20.56 -23.34
CA ILE A 372 5.15 20.08 -22.64
C ILE A 372 6.37 20.91 -23.04
N GLU A 373 6.63 21.04 -24.35
CA GLU A 373 7.76 21.85 -24.86
C GLU A 373 7.72 23.31 -24.37
N LEU A 374 6.56 23.97 -24.49
CA LEU A 374 6.37 25.34 -24.01
C LEU A 374 6.60 25.45 -22.50
N GLY A 375 6.11 24.46 -21.77
CA GLY A 375 6.31 24.36 -20.33
C GLY A 375 7.78 24.13 -19.93
N GLU A 376 8.55 23.38 -20.70
CA GLU A 376 10.01 23.22 -20.51
C GLU A 376 10.72 24.56 -20.70
N MET A 377 10.45 25.26 -21.81
CA MET A 377 10.99 26.60 -22.05
C MET A 377 10.64 27.58 -20.93
N ARG A 378 9.37 27.58 -20.46
CA ARG A 378 8.93 28.44 -19.36
C ARG A 378 9.65 28.10 -18.06
N THR A 379 9.84 26.83 -17.83
CA THR A 379 10.53 26.33 -16.64
C THR A 379 12.00 26.79 -16.60
N GLU A 380 12.71 26.83 -17.75
CA GLU A 380 14.07 27.37 -17.85
C GLU A 380 14.11 28.85 -17.45
N VAL A 381 13.17 29.65 -17.97
CA VAL A 381 13.05 31.06 -17.60
C VAL A 381 12.75 31.26 -16.11
N LEU A 382 11.86 30.43 -15.52
CA LEU A 382 11.56 30.49 -14.09
C LEU A 382 12.80 30.18 -13.23
N LEU A 383 13.63 29.26 -13.67
CA LEU A 383 14.90 28.96 -13.01
C LEU A 383 15.91 30.11 -13.08
N GLU A 384 16.05 30.73 -14.25
CA GLU A 384 16.92 31.92 -14.41
C GLU A 384 16.49 33.07 -13.50
N GLN A 385 15.17 33.19 -13.26
CA GLN A 385 14.58 34.16 -12.33
C GLN A 385 14.73 33.76 -10.85
N GLY A 386 15.31 32.60 -10.55
CA GLY A 386 15.52 32.10 -9.19
C GLY A 386 14.27 31.48 -8.54
N THR A 387 13.19 31.28 -9.31
CA THR A 387 12.01 30.55 -8.84
C THR A 387 12.19 29.07 -9.13
N ASN A 388 12.06 28.23 -8.09
CA ASN A 388 12.25 26.79 -8.22
C ASN A 388 10.92 26.07 -8.50
N GLU A 389 10.08 26.62 -9.38
CA GLU A 389 8.78 26.05 -9.73
C GLU A 389 8.81 25.42 -11.12
N LEU A 390 8.15 24.27 -11.30
CA LEU A 390 7.84 23.74 -12.61
C LEU A 390 6.71 24.57 -13.22
N SER A 391 6.81 24.80 -14.52
CA SER A 391 5.73 25.44 -15.28
C SER A 391 4.42 24.64 -15.14
N GLU A 392 3.33 25.33 -14.91
CA GLU A 392 2.00 24.70 -14.89
C GLU A 392 1.56 24.29 -16.32
N LEU A 393 2.10 24.92 -17.36
CA LEU A 393 1.94 24.46 -18.76
C LEU A 393 2.59 23.10 -18.97
N PHE A 394 3.80 22.88 -18.42
CA PHE A 394 4.44 21.56 -18.45
C PHE A 394 3.57 20.50 -17.79
N ARG A 395 3.11 20.77 -16.57
CA ARG A 395 2.23 19.85 -15.83
C ARG A 395 0.95 19.56 -16.57
N LEU A 396 0.30 20.60 -17.12
CA LEU A 396 -0.93 20.43 -17.89
C LEU A 396 -0.70 19.59 -19.15
N GLY A 397 0.41 19.80 -19.87
CA GLY A 397 0.77 19.01 -21.04
C GLY A 397 0.91 17.54 -20.72
N VAL A 398 1.65 17.18 -19.63
CA VAL A 398 1.79 15.81 -19.16
C VAL A 398 0.44 15.21 -18.76
N LEU A 399 -0.36 15.92 -17.96
CA LEU A 399 -1.68 15.45 -17.52
C LEU A 399 -2.65 15.25 -18.68
N LEU A 400 -2.61 16.12 -19.69
CA LEU A 400 -3.44 15.99 -20.88
C LEU A 400 -3.00 14.79 -21.73
N LYS A 401 -1.70 14.56 -21.86
CA LYS A 401 -1.15 13.38 -22.54
C LYS A 401 -1.56 12.10 -21.84
N ASP A 402 -1.44 12.03 -20.52
CA ASP A 402 -1.87 10.89 -19.70
C ASP A 402 -3.40 10.68 -19.81
N TRP A 403 -4.17 11.76 -19.86
CA TRP A 403 -5.63 11.70 -20.06
C TRP A 403 -6.00 11.10 -21.41
N ILE A 404 -5.31 11.49 -22.47
CA ILE A 404 -5.54 11.01 -23.84
C ILE A 404 -5.13 9.54 -23.98
N SER A 405 -4.02 9.15 -23.35
CA SER A 405 -3.47 7.78 -23.44
C SER A 405 -4.10 6.80 -22.45
N SER A 406 -4.88 7.27 -21.46
CA SER A 406 -5.56 6.37 -20.53
C SER A 406 -6.58 5.51 -21.25
N GLU A 407 -6.49 4.17 -21.09
CA GLU A 407 -7.35 3.21 -21.80
C GLU A 407 -8.62 2.89 -21.02
N GLU A 408 -9.74 2.69 -21.76
CA GLU A 408 -10.98 2.19 -21.18
C GLU A 408 -10.77 0.75 -20.70
N GLY A 409 -11.17 0.48 -19.45
CA GLY A 409 -10.96 -0.81 -18.79
C GLY A 409 -9.76 -0.84 -17.85
N GLN A 410 -8.76 0.01 -18.06
CA GLN A 410 -7.69 0.26 -17.10
C GLN A 410 -7.99 1.48 -16.22
N PHE A 411 -8.57 2.51 -16.82
CA PHE A 411 -8.94 3.75 -16.15
C PHE A 411 -10.44 4.00 -16.23
N ILE A 412 -10.96 4.62 -15.18
CA ILE A 412 -12.25 5.31 -15.23
C ILE A 412 -12.01 6.80 -15.19
N LYS A 413 -12.80 7.51 -16.00
CA LYS A 413 -12.81 8.97 -16.03
C LYS A 413 -14.01 9.50 -15.26
N MET A 414 -13.79 10.48 -14.40
CA MET A 414 -14.84 11.06 -13.56
C MET A 414 -14.64 12.57 -13.40
N VAL A 415 -15.71 13.24 -13.05
CA VAL A 415 -15.67 14.62 -12.56
C VAL A 415 -15.88 14.60 -11.05
N ARG A 416 -15.12 15.41 -10.33
CA ARG A 416 -15.21 15.59 -8.88
C ARG A 416 -15.40 17.06 -8.57
N ALA A 417 -16.22 17.37 -7.55
CA ALA A 417 -16.33 18.69 -6.95
C ALA A 417 -16.20 18.55 -5.42
N ASP A 418 -15.18 19.18 -4.88
CA ASP A 418 -14.87 19.18 -3.43
C ASP A 418 -14.52 20.59 -2.97
N ALA A 419 -14.01 20.74 -1.74
CA ALA A 419 -13.58 22.02 -1.17
C ALA A 419 -12.48 22.72 -1.97
N ASP A 420 -11.70 21.96 -2.75
CA ASP A 420 -10.61 22.45 -3.60
C ASP A 420 -11.07 22.86 -5.02
N GLY A 421 -12.37 22.75 -5.29
CA GLY A 421 -13.01 23.05 -6.57
C GLY A 421 -13.28 21.83 -7.43
N GLU A 422 -13.63 22.08 -8.70
CA GLU A 422 -13.94 21.03 -9.67
C GLU A 422 -12.66 20.50 -10.34
N ALA A 423 -12.67 19.18 -10.64
CA ALA A 423 -11.58 18.51 -11.31
C ALA A 423 -12.09 17.37 -12.23
N LEU A 424 -11.36 17.15 -13.31
CA LEU A 424 -11.39 15.87 -14.01
C LEU A 424 -10.40 14.91 -13.33
N CYS A 425 -10.85 13.70 -13.04
CA CYS A 425 -10.03 12.68 -12.41
C CYS A 425 -10.00 11.44 -13.28
N ALA A 426 -8.81 10.87 -13.46
CA ALA A 426 -8.62 9.54 -14.01
C ALA A 426 -8.15 8.63 -12.88
N SER A 427 -8.92 7.58 -12.59
CA SER A 427 -8.59 6.59 -11.56
C SER A 427 -8.24 5.26 -12.20
N CYS A 428 -7.04 4.76 -11.88
CA CYS A 428 -6.56 3.47 -12.33
C CYS A 428 -7.30 2.35 -11.58
N ILE A 429 -8.10 1.54 -12.28
CA ILE A 429 -8.82 0.39 -11.71
C ILE A 429 -8.09 -0.92 -11.97
N ASP A 430 -7.37 -1.04 -13.11
CA ASP A 430 -6.49 -2.18 -13.42
C ASP A 430 -5.04 -1.73 -13.51
N PRO A 431 -4.20 -2.01 -12.50
CA PRO A 431 -2.81 -1.56 -12.47
C PRO A 431 -1.85 -2.49 -13.22
N SER A 432 -2.35 -3.32 -14.13
CA SER A 432 -1.54 -4.36 -14.79
C SER A 432 -0.34 -3.80 -15.55
N ASP A 433 -0.43 -2.61 -16.15
CA ASP A 433 0.68 -1.99 -16.86
C ASP A 433 1.71 -1.40 -15.90
N ILE A 434 1.25 -0.79 -14.80
CA ILE A 434 2.14 -0.25 -13.77
C ILE A 434 2.95 -1.37 -13.10
N THR A 435 2.37 -2.56 -12.99
CA THR A 435 3.02 -3.73 -12.40
C THR A 435 3.74 -4.60 -13.43
N MET A 436 3.77 -4.21 -14.71
CA MET A 436 4.35 -4.98 -15.81
C MET A 436 5.80 -5.38 -15.53
N PHE A 437 6.63 -4.46 -15.04
CA PHE A 437 8.02 -4.77 -14.71
C PHE A 437 8.13 -5.89 -13.68
N ILE A 438 7.29 -5.89 -12.63
CA ILE A 438 7.33 -6.92 -11.59
C ILE A 438 7.01 -8.29 -12.18
N ARG A 439 5.95 -8.40 -13.00
CA ARG A 439 5.54 -9.67 -13.60
C ARG A 439 6.48 -10.18 -14.70
N SER A 440 7.29 -9.29 -15.30
CA SER A 440 8.30 -9.68 -16.32
C SER A 440 9.59 -10.24 -15.71
N LEU A 441 9.83 -10.05 -14.41
CA LEU A 441 10.99 -10.60 -13.74
C LEU A 441 10.98 -12.13 -13.76
N LYS A 442 12.15 -12.73 -13.82
CA LYS A 442 12.34 -14.19 -13.78
C LYS A 442 12.02 -14.81 -12.41
N GLY A 443 11.70 -14.00 -11.40
CA GLY A 443 11.28 -14.46 -10.08
C GLY A 443 11.19 -13.30 -9.10
N ALA A 444 10.15 -13.35 -8.26
CA ALA A 444 9.94 -12.43 -7.16
C ALA A 444 9.23 -13.11 -6.00
N VAL A 445 9.45 -12.61 -4.79
CA VAL A 445 8.82 -13.07 -3.56
C VAL A 445 7.76 -12.06 -3.16
N HIS A 446 6.50 -12.45 -3.14
CA HIS A 446 5.37 -11.64 -2.68
C HIS A 446 4.87 -12.21 -1.35
N MET A 447 5.03 -11.47 -0.27
CA MET A 447 4.69 -11.96 1.06
C MET A 447 3.88 -10.98 1.88
N SER A 448 2.99 -11.52 2.71
CA SER A 448 2.23 -10.75 3.69
C SER A 448 1.72 -11.63 4.82
N GLY A 449 1.36 -11.04 5.95
CA GLY A 449 0.63 -11.71 7.04
C GLY A 449 -0.85 -11.94 6.72
N THR A 450 -1.40 -11.25 5.72
CA THR A 450 -2.82 -11.24 5.38
C THR A 450 -3.00 -11.07 3.86
N LEU A 451 -2.73 -12.10 3.09
CA LEU A 451 -2.75 -12.04 1.62
C LEU A 451 -3.88 -12.85 0.98
N GLN A 452 -4.44 -13.79 1.71
CA GLN A 452 -5.52 -14.62 1.18
C GLN A 452 -6.73 -13.80 0.68
N PRO A 453 -7.36 -14.23 -0.41
CA PRO A 453 -7.01 -15.38 -1.25
C PRO A 453 -5.79 -15.08 -2.13
N LEU A 454 -4.78 -15.96 -2.13
CA LEU A 454 -3.54 -15.75 -2.88
C LEU A 454 -3.78 -15.63 -4.38
N GLU A 455 -4.74 -16.40 -4.88
CA GLU A 455 -5.15 -16.37 -6.29
C GLU A 455 -5.72 -15.01 -6.70
N GLN A 456 -6.49 -14.34 -5.83
CA GLN A 456 -6.98 -12.99 -6.08
C GLN A 456 -5.83 -12.01 -6.28
N TYR A 457 -4.82 -12.08 -5.43
CA TYR A 457 -3.63 -11.25 -5.53
C TYR A 457 -2.87 -11.53 -6.84
N ALA A 458 -2.57 -12.80 -7.12
CA ALA A 458 -1.82 -13.20 -8.31
C ALA A 458 -2.55 -12.80 -9.62
N ARG A 459 -3.86 -13.00 -9.69
CA ARG A 459 -4.69 -12.58 -10.84
C ARG A 459 -4.71 -11.07 -11.03
N THR A 460 -4.88 -10.31 -9.95
CA THR A 460 -4.92 -8.85 -10.01
C THR A 460 -3.56 -8.26 -10.43
N MET A 461 -2.47 -8.90 -9.99
CA MET A 461 -1.11 -8.53 -10.39
C MET A 461 -0.74 -9.03 -11.80
N GLY A 462 -1.55 -9.90 -12.40
CA GLY A 462 -1.24 -10.52 -13.70
C GLY A 462 -0.02 -11.46 -13.66
N LEU A 463 0.27 -12.09 -12.49
CA LEU A 463 1.42 -12.98 -12.35
C LEU A 463 1.27 -14.24 -13.23
N PRO A 464 2.38 -14.83 -13.69
CA PRO A 464 2.36 -16.04 -14.50
C PRO A 464 1.64 -17.21 -13.82
N GLY A 465 1.03 -18.10 -14.59
CA GLY A 465 0.35 -19.29 -14.07
C GLY A 465 1.28 -20.31 -13.37
N THR A 466 2.60 -20.17 -13.57
CA THR A 466 3.64 -20.95 -12.88
C THR A 466 3.94 -20.43 -11.47
N THR A 467 3.31 -19.34 -11.03
CA THR A 467 3.54 -18.74 -9.72
C THR A 467 3.21 -19.72 -8.60
N ALA A 468 4.19 -19.98 -7.73
CA ALA A 468 3.97 -20.81 -6.54
C ALA A 468 3.10 -20.06 -5.53
N MET A 469 2.16 -20.76 -4.90
CA MET A 469 1.28 -20.20 -3.86
C MET A 469 1.42 -21.01 -2.58
N LYS A 470 1.77 -20.34 -1.49
CA LYS A 470 2.06 -21.01 -0.20
C LYS A 470 1.39 -20.30 0.97
N ILE A 471 0.88 -21.07 1.91
CA ILE A 471 0.31 -20.58 3.17
C ILE A 471 1.03 -21.27 4.31
N TYR A 472 1.61 -20.48 5.20
CA TYR A 472 2.27 -20.95 6.41
C TYR A 472 1.49 -20.46 7.62
N PRO A 473 1.03 -21.38 8.48
CA PRO A 473 0.29 -21.00 9.69
C PRO A 473 1.19 -20.20 10.65
N THR A 474 0.54 -19.48 11.56
CA THR A 474 1.26 -18.87 12.67
C THR A 474 1.84 -19.97 13.58
N PRO A 475 3.07 -19.83 14.10
CA PRO A 475 3.66 -20.79 15.01
C PRO A 475 3.10 -20.70 16.44
N PHE A 476 2.16 -19.79 16.68
CA PHE A 476 1.63 -19.56 18.01
C PHE A 476 0.54 -20.57 18.36
N PRO A 477 0.49 -21.06 19.62
CA PRO A 477 -0.54 -21.99 20.05
C PRO A 477 -1.96 -21.45 19.81
N PRO A 478 -2.87 -22.24 19.19
CA PRO A 478 -4.24 -21.79 18.91
C PRO A 478 -5.01 -21.34 20.16
N GLU A 479 -4.74 -21.96 21.30
CA GLU A 479 -5.33 -21.65 22.61
C GLU A 479 -4.95 -20.25 23.13
N ASN A 480 -3.89 -19.67 22.61
CA ASN A 480 -3.47 -18.30 22.96
C ASN A 480 -4.30 -17.24 22.25
N ARG A 481 -5.15 -17.64 21.29
CA ARG A 481 -6.01 -16.73 20.54
C ARG A 481 -7.47 -17.13 20.68
N SER A 482 -8.34 -16.15 20.90
CA SER A 482 -9.79 -16.32 20.83
C SER A 482 -10.42 -15.17 20.08
N VAL A 483 -11.32 -15.47 19.15
CA VAL A 483 -12.11 -14.48 18.43
C VAL A 483 -13.57 -14.85 18.56
N VAL A 484 -14.37 -13.94 19.09
CA VAL A 484 -15.82 -14.12 19.18
C VAL A 484 -16.56 -12.95 18.54
N TYR A 485 -17.81 -13.17 18.15
CA TYR A 485 -18.66 -12.10 17.62
C TYR A 485 -20.05 -12.17 18.22
N VAL A 486 -20.72 -11.02 18.28
CA VAL A 486 -22.09 -10.89 18.78
C VAL A 486 -23.09 -10.77 17.62
N ARG A 487 -24.33 -11.24 17.85
CA ARG A 487 -25.39 -11.25 16.83
C ARG A 487 -26.43 -10.16 16.95
N ASP A 488 -26.48 -9.47 18.09
CA ASP A 488 -27.51 -8.48 18.44
C ASP A 488 -27.20 -7.05 17.98
N VAL A 489 -25.99 -6.81 17.47
CA VAL A 489 -25.58 -5.52 16.92
C VAL A 489 -24.99 -5.64 15.52
N THR A 490 -25.05 -4.56 14.75
CA THR A 490 -24.43 -4.44 13.42
C THR A 490 -24.15 -2.99 13.09
N THR A 491 -23.14 -2.79 12.24
CA THR A 491 -22.80 -1.48 11.68
C THR A 491 -23.26 -1.33 10.22
N LYS A 492 -24.20 -2.17 9.75
CA LYS A 492 -24.84 -1.99 8.45
C LYS A 492 -25.54 -0.63 8.43
N PHE A 493 -25.30 0.16 7.36
CA PHE A 493 -25.72 1.57 7.29
C PHE A 493 -27.22 1.78 7.58
N GLU A 494 -28.09 0.93 7.04
CA GLU A 494 -29.53 1.01 7.24
C GLU A 494 -29.94 0.64 8.67
N ASP A 495 -29.28 -0.36 9.26
CA ASP A 495 -29.57 -0.83 10.60
C ASP A 495 -28.95 0.09 11.66
N LEU A 496 -27.82 0.72 11.35
CA LEU A 496 -27.17 1.68 12.24
C LEU A 496 -28.01 2.96 12.46
N LYS A 497 -28.95 3.25 11.54
CA LYS A 497 -29.92 4.35 11.68
C LYS A 497 -31.11 4.01 12.58
N LYS A 498 -31.32 2.73 12.89
CA LYS A 498 -32.42 2.30 13.77
C LYS A 498 -32.14 2.75 15.18
N GLU A 499 -33.20 3.20 15.83
CA GLU A 499 -33.18 3.62 17.24
C GLU A 499 -32.58 2.52 18.13
N GLY A 500 -31.74 2.91 19.08
CA GLY A 500 -31.11 2.00 20.03
C GLY A 500 -29.90 1.21 19.54
N MET A 501 -29.48 1.30 18.27
CA MET A 501 -28.33 0.53 17.78
C MET A 501 -27.02 1.07 18.35
N HIS A 502 -26.84 2.38 18.38
CA HIS A 502 -25.64 3.00 18.97
C HIS A 502 -25.52 2.71 20.45
N GLU A 503 -26.65 2.76 21.16
CA GLU A 503 -26.77 2.46 22.61
C GLU A 503 -26.40 1.00 22.89
N ARG A 504 -26.85 0.03 22.07
CA ARG A 504 -26.46 -1.38 22.21
C ARG A 504 -24.99 -1.58 22.00
N ILE A 505 -24.40 -0.98 20.96
CA ILE A 505 -22.96 -1.02 20.73
C ILE A 505 -22.21 -0.42 21.91
N ALA A 506 -22.64 0.75 22.42
CA ALA A 506 -22.05 1.39 23.59
C ALA A 506 -22.12 0.51 24.83
N LYS A 507 -23.27 -0.16 25.05
CA LYS A 507 -23.48 -1.09 26.18
C LYS A 507 -22.46 -2.25 26.14
N HIS A 508 -22.24 -2.87 24.97
CA HIS A 508 -21.21 -3.91 24.83
C HIS A 508 -19.81 -3.37 25.13
N ILE A 509 -19.44 -2.20 24.58
CA ILE A 509 -18.12 -1.59 24.82
C ILE A 509 -17.92 -1.34 26.32
N ILE A 510 -18.91 -0.74 27.02
CA ILE A 510 -18.83 -0.47 28.45
C ILE A 510 -18.67 -1.77 29.25
N ALA A 511 -19.55 -2.75 28.99
CA ALA A 511 -19.52 -4.02 29.71
C ALA A 511 -18.19 -4.75 29.56
N LEU A 512 -17.66 -4.85 28.33
CA LEU A 512 -16.38 -5.49 28.03
C LEU A 512 -15.19 -4.74 28.63
N CYS A 513 -15.16 -3.41 28.48
CA CYS A 513 -14.06 -2.59 29.02
C CYS A 513 -14.00 -2.66 30.56
N ASN A 514 -15.13 -2.63 31.24
CA ASN A 514 -15.17 -2.66 32.70
C ASN A 514 -14.91 -4.07 33.27
N ALA A 515 -15.33 -5.12 32.57
CA ALA A 515 -15.13 -6.49 33.03
C ALA A 515 -13.69 -7.02 32.84
N VAL A 516 -13.05 -6.69 31.72
CA VAL A 516 -11.73 -7.25 31.35
C VAL A 516 -10.62 -6.35 31.87
N ASN A 517 -9.95 -6.74 32.93
CA ASN A 517 -8.84 -5.97 33.53
C ASN A 517 -7.53 -6.12 32.72
N ARG A 518 -7.50 -5.61 31.49
CA ARG A 518 -6.35 -5.61 30.56
C ARG A 518 -6.37 -4.33 29.73
N ASN A 519 -5.21 -3.96 29.16
CA ASN A 519 -5.15 -2.94 28.14
C ASN A 519 -5.99 -3.37 26.93
N THR A 520 -6.91 -2.51 26.51
CA THR A 520 -7.96 -2.79 25.53
C THR A 520 -7.83 -1.83 24.35
N LEU A 521 -7.81 -2.37 23.13
CA LEU A 521 -7.92 -1.61 21.89
C LEU A 521 -9.36 -1.64 21.38
N VAL A 522 -9.95 -0.51 21.08
CA VAL A 522 -11.29 -0.42 20.48
C VAL A 522 -11.20 0.18 19.10
N PHE A 523 -11.44 -0.64 18.07
CA PHE A 523 -11.35 -0.25 16.67
C PHE A 523 -12.73 0.12 16.12
N PHE A 524 -12.91 1.37 15.71
CA PHE A 524 -14.11 1.85 15.03
C PHE A 524 -13.94 1.86 13.51
N LEU A 525 -15.03 1.82 12.76
CA LEU A 525 -15.01 1.93 11.28
C LEU A 525 -14.59 3.33 10.81
N SER A 526 -14.93 4.36 11.57
CA SER A 526 -14.64 5.76 11.21
C SER A 526 -14.62 6.67 12.43
N TYR A 527 -13.97 7.82 12.30
CA TYR A 527 -14.02 8.89 13.30
C TYR A 527 -15.45 9.38 13.57
N GLY A 528 -16.31 9.39 12.53
CA GLY A 528 -17.71 9.76 12.67
C GLY A 528 -18.52 8.82 13.57
N LEU A 529 -18.32 7.51 13.47
CA LEU A 529 -18.93 6.52 14.35
C LEU A 529 -18.37 6.63 15.76
N MET A 530 -17.06 6.79 15.90
CA MET A 530 -16.37 6.98 17.18
C MET A 530 -16.89 8.22 17.91
N ALA A 531 -17.05 9.35 17.21
CA ALA A 531 -17.57 10.59 17.77
C ALA A 531 -19.04 10.48 18.24
N LYS A 532 -19.87 9.69 17.55
CA LYS A 532 -21.27 9.45 17.95
C LYS A 532 -21.38 8.58 19.21
N ILE A 533 -20.50 7.58 19.36
CA ILE A 533 -20.54 6.65 20.50
C ILE A 533 -19.83 7.24 21.72
N ARG A 534 -18.82 8.07 21.54
CA ARG A 534 -18.02 8.66 22.61
C ARG A 534 -18.85 9.23 23.78
N PRO A 535 -19.88 10.09 23.58
CA PRO A 535 -20.66 10.65 24.68
C PRO A 535 -21.42 9.59 25.49
N MET A 536 -21.69 8.40 24.89
CA MET A 536 -22.45 7.33 25.55
C MET A 536 -21.56 6.48 26.47
N ILE A 537 -20.24 6.56 26.32
CA ILE A 537 -19.28 5.69 27.01
C ILE A 537 -18.29 6.44 27.90
N GLU A 538 -18.06 7.75 27.68
CA GLU A 538 -16.95 8.50 28.28
C GLU A 538 -17.01 8.55 29.82
N ASP A 539 -18.22 8.67 30.40
CA ASP A 539 -18.43 8.71 31.86
C ASP A 539 -18.79 7.34 32.47
N ARG A 540 -18.77 6.26 31.69
CA ARG A 540 -19.28 4.93 32.09
C ARG A 540 -18.23 3.82 32.02
N ILE A 541 -17.01 4.15 31.61
CA ILE A 541 -15.88 3.22 31.60
C ILE A 541 -14.92 3.56 32.72
N ASP A 542 -14.70 2.59 33.63
CA ASP A 542 -13.89 2.73 34.86
C ASP A 542 -12.38 2.60 34.59
N LYS A 543 -11.95 2.94 33.36
CA LYS A 543 -10.54 2.85 32.94
C LYS A 543 -10.05 4.18 32.38
N ARG A 544 -8.72 4.38 32.40
CA ARG A 544 -8.12 5.50 31.69
C ARG A 544 -8.33 5.36 30.19
N MET A 545 -8.96 6.34 29.57
CA MET A 545 -9.28 6.37 28.15
C MET A 545 -8.29 7.22 27.38
N TYR A 546 -7.94 6.75 26.19
CA TYR A 546 -7.07 7.42 25.22
C TYR A 546 -7.78 7.41 23.86
N TRP A 547 -7.65 8.48 23.10
CA TRP A 547 -8.34 8.66 21.83
C TRP A 547 -7.38 9.01 20.72
N GLU A 548 -7.55 8.37 19.58
CA GLU A 548 -6.90 8.80 18.35
C GLU A 548 -7.59 10.06 17.81
N GLU A 549 -6.82 11.11 17.55
CA GLU A 549 -7.33 12.37 17.03
C GLU A 549 -7.00 12.49 15.54
N SER A 550 -8.05 12.76 14.70
CA SER A 550 -7.89 12.99 13.28
C SER A 550 -7.00 14.22 13.02
N GLY A 551 -5.98 14.08 12.17
CA GLY A 551 -5.07 15.17 11.82
C GLY A 551 -3.99 15.51 12.85
N HIS A 552 -3.97 14.85 14.03
CA HIS A 552 -3.03 15.14 15.12
C HIS A 552 -2.11 13.97 15.47
N GLN A 553 -1.36 13.46 14.49
CA GLN A 553 -0.53 12.28 14.64
C GLN A 553 0.46 12.35 15.82
N LYS A 554 1.10 13.51 16.06
CA LYS A 554 2.05 13.67 17.19
C LYS A 554 1.37 13.48 18.56
N ARG A 555 0.17 14.04 18.75
CA ARG A 555 -0.61 13.88 20.01
C ARG A 555 -1.06 12.45 20.18
N THR A 556 -1.54 11.82 19.13
CA THR A 556 -1.92 10.41 19.11
C THR A 556 -0.78 9.51 19.55
N MET A 557 0.45 9.75 19.06
CA MET A 557 1.63 8.97 19.46
C MET A 557 2.01 9.14 20.93
N VAL A 558 1.90 10.36 21.48
CA VAL A 558 2.15 10.59 22.92
C VAL A 558 1.11 9.85 23.78
N SER A 559 -0.17 9.91 23.39
CA SER A 559 -1.26 9.19 24.09
C SER A 559 -1.06 7.68 24.02
N LEU A 560 -0.57 7.18 22.88
CA LEU A 560 -0.30 5.76 22.67
C LEU A 560 0.84 5.27 23.57
N GLU A 561 1.93 6.03 23.70
CA GLU A 561 3.05 5.68 24.60
C GLU A 561 2.59 5.65 26.06
N GLN A 562 1.71 6.57 26.47
CA GLN A 562 1.13 6.53 27.81
C GLN A 562 0.24 5.30 28.03
N PHE A 563 -0.56 4.92 27.02
CA PHE A 563 -1.38 3.71 27.04
C PHE A 563 -0.52 2.46 27.18
N LYS A 564 0.54 2.31 26.38
CA LYS A 564 1.45 1.17 26.39
C LYS A 564 2.13 0.97 27.76
N ARG A 565 2.49 2.04 28.43
CA ARG A 565 3.07 2.00 29.80
C ARG A 565 2.06 1.64 30.87
N GLY A 566 0.77 1.81 30.59
CA GLY A 566 -0.34 1.42 31.48
C GLY A 566 -0.63 -0.07 31.38
N ARG A 567 -1.36 -0.61 32.38
CA ARG A 567 -1.77 -2.04 32.39
C ARG A 567 -3.26 -2.26 32.29
N ASN A 568 -4.08 -1.21 32.44
CA ASN A 568 -5.53 -1.29 32.44
C ASN A 568 -6.15 -0.02 31.81
N GLY A 569 -5.74 0.31 30.59
CA GLY A 569 -6.27 1.43 29.83
C GLY A 569 -7.14 0.96 28.68
N VAL A 570 -7.86 1.91 28.04
CA VAL A 570 -8.58 1.70 26.79
C VAL A 570 -8.09 2.71 25.76
N PHE A 571 -7.69 2.23 24.60
CA PHE A 571 -7.33 3.09 23.47
C PHE A 571 -8.35 2.96 22.35
N PHE A 572 -9.01 4.07 22.03
CA PHE A 572 -10.00 4.17 20.96
C PHE A 572 -9.33 4.66 19.66
N THR A 573 -9.48 3.88 18.61
CA THR A 573 -8.83 4.13 17.30
C THR A 573 -9.77 3.78 16.14
N VAL A 574 -9.38 4.07 14.92
CA VAL A 574 -10.13 3.68 13.72
C VAL A 574 -9.37 2.63 12.92
N MET A 575 -10.12 1.75 12.23
CA MET A 575 -9.56 0.65 11.43
C MET A 575 -8.66 1.12 10.26
N SER A 576 -8.80 2.36 9.83
CA SER A 576 -7.97 3.01 8.80
C SER A 576 -6.90 3.93 9.39
N GLY A 577 -6.78 3.98 10.73
CA GLY A 577 -5.83 4.82 11.43
C GLY A 577 -4.41 4.26 11.43
N SER A 578 -3.47 5.12 11.77
CA SER A 578 -2.04 4.78 11.82
C SER A 578 -1.70 3.66 12.84
N ILE A 579 -2.54 3.50 13.85
CA ILE A 579 -2.37 2.51 14.92
C ILE A 579 -2.77 1.11 14.43
N ALA A 580 -3.83 1.00 13.63
CA ALA A 580 -4.31 -0.27 13.12
C ALA A 580 -3.33 -0.94 12.15
N GLU A 581 -2.52 -0.17 11.41
CA GLU A 581 -1.68 -0.70 10.32
C GLU A 581 -0.17 -0.73 10.64
N GLY A 582 0.34 0.05 11.62
CA GLY A 582 1.78 0.28 11.75
C GLY A 582 2.39 0.02 13.13
N ILE A 583 1.61 -0.30 14.16
CA ILE A 583 2.10 -0.36 15.54
C ILE A 583 1.87 -1.75 16.14
N ASP A 584 2.90 -2.26 16.78
CA ASP A 584 2.87 -3.54 17.49
C ASP A 584 2.72 -3.32 19.00
N PHE A 585 2.07 -4.31 19.64
CA PHE A 585 1.82 -4.31 21.09
C PHE A 585 2.34 -5.63 21.70
N PRO A 586 3.66 -5.74 21.91
CA PRO A 586 4.23 -6.95 22.47
C PRO A 586 3.85 -7.16 23.94
N GLY A 587 3.69 -8.41 24.33
CA GLY A 587 3.39 -8.81 25.70
C GLY A 587 2.08 -8.23 26.23
N ASP A 588 2.12 -7.59 27.38
CA ASP A 588 0.94 -7.04 28.07
C ASP A 588 0.55 -5.62 27.59
N GLU A 589 1.22 -5.06 26.57
CA GLU A 589 0.88 -3.73 26.06
C GLU A 589 -0.55 -3.64 25.52
N ALA A 590 -1.07 -4.72 24.88
CA ALA A 590 -2.48 -4.89 24.57
C ALA A 590 -2.78 -6.37 24.34
N SER A 591 -3.69 -6.94 25.11
CA SER A 591 -4.11 -8.35 25.00
C SER A 591 -5.62 -8.52 24.71
N PHE A 592 -6.38 -7.43 24.68
CA PHE A 592 -7.81 -7.44 24.39
C PHE A 592 -8.17 -6.43 23.31
N ALA A 593 -8.98 -6.84 22.35
CA ALA A 593 -9.48 -5.95 21.30
C ALA A 593 -11.01 -6.04 21.13
N ILE A 594 -11.63 -4.93 20.84
CA ILE A 594 -13.05 -4.80 20.48
C ILE A 594 -13.07 -4.19 19.07
N ILE A 595 -13.68 -4.89 18.11
CA ILE A 595 -13.83 -4.41 16.73
C ILE A 595 -15.29 -4.03 16.52
N VAL A 596 -15.56 -2.74 16.33
CA VAL A 596 -16.92 -2.19 16.17
C VAL A 596 -17.26 -2.17 14.69
N GLY A 597 -17.74 -3.32 14.18
CA GLY A 597 -18.20 -3.46 12.81
C GLY A 597 -17.22 -4.13 11.85
N ILE A 598 -17.71 -4.53 10.69
CA ILE A 598 -16.90 -5.05 9.57
C ILE A 598 -16.56 -3.89 8.64
N PRO A 599 -15.24 -3.59 8.39
CA PRO A 599 -14.78 -2.39 7.70
C PRO A 599 -14.89 -2.49 6.18
N TYR A 600 -16.10 -2.64 5.65
CA TYR A 600 -16.29 -2.58 4.20
C TYR A 600 -15.90 -1.20 3.67
N PRO A 601 -15.21 -1.13 2.51
CA PRO A 601 -14.95 0.14 1.85
C PRO A 601 -16.28 0.88 1.55
N PRO A 602 -16.30 2.22 1.61
CA PRO A 602 -17.47 2.98 1.23
C PRO A 602 -17.81 2.75 -0.26
N PRO A 603 -19.10 2.72 -0.62
CA PRO A 603 -19.53 2.58 -2.01
C PRO A 603 -19.27 3.90 -2.76
N THR A 604 -18.06 4.06 -3.31
CA THR A 604 -17.68 5.17 -4.19
C THR A 604 -17.95 4.83 -5.66
N VAL A 605 -17.94 5.84 -6.51
CA VAL A 605 -18.02 5.67 -7.96
C VAL A 605 -16.90 4.75 -8.46
N GLU A 606 -15.69 4.94 -7.93
CA GLU A 606 -14.51 4.12 -8.24
C GLU A 606 -14.69 2.66 -7.79
N SER A 607 -15.13 2.43 -6.55
CA SER A 607 -15.30 1.06 -6.03
C SER A 607 -16.37 0.28 -6.80
N LYS A 608 -17.43 0.96 -7.26
CA LYS A 608 -18.46 0.35 -8.12
C LYS A 608 -17.89 -0.01 -9.49
N ALA A 609 -17.22 0.92 -10.15
CA ALA A 609 -16.62 0.66 -11.47
C ALA A 609 -15.58 -0.47 -11.42
N MET A 610 -14.79 -0.51 -10.34
CA MET A 610 -13.83 -1.60 -10.10
C MET A 610 -14.54 -2.95 -9.90
N SER A 611 -15.66 -2.96 -9.16
CA SER A 611 -16.47 -4.17 -8.99
C SER A 611 -17.04 -4.64 -10.33
N ASP A 612 -17.60 -3.74 -11.14
CA ASP A 612 -18.14 -4.04 -12.46
C ASP A 612 -17.05 -4.59 -13.41
N MET A 613 -15.85 -4.02 -13.36
CA MET A 613 -14.69 -4.51 -14.13
C MET A 613 -14.31 -5.94 -13.72
N PHE A 614 -14.23 -6.23 -12.43
CA PHE A 614 -13.91 -7.59 -11.95
C PHE A 614 -15.02 -8.58 -12.27
N ASP A 615 -16.28 -8.18 -12.19
CA ASP A 615 -17.42 -9.01 -12.59
C ASP A 615 -17.35 -9.35 -14.08
N LYS A 616 -17.01 -8.38 -14.93
CA LYS A 616 -16.83 -8.59 -16.38
C LYS A 616 -15.64 -9.53 -16.66
N LYS A 617 -14.53 -9.38 -15.93
CA LYS A 617 -13.28 -10.11 -16.19
C LYS A 617 -13.30 -11.54 -15.60
N TYR A 618 -13.94 -11.75 -14.45
CA TYR A 618 -13.85 -13.00 -13.68
C TYR A 618 -15.20 -13.65 -13.35
N GLY A 619 -16.32 -13.01 -13.64
CA GLY A 619 -17.68 -13.53 -13.42
C GLY A 619 -18.44 -12.77 -12.34
N THR A 620 -19.77 -12.76 -12.47
CA THR A 620 -20.71 -12.00 -11.62
C THR A 620 -20.54 -12.33 -10.12
N GLY A 621 -20.47 -11.32 -9.27
CA GLY A 621 -20.31 -11.40 -7.84
C GLY A 621 -18.84 -11.40 -7.35
N ILE A 622 -17.87 -11.63 -8.26
CA ILE A 622 -16.44 -11.58 -7.92
C ILE A 622 -16.00 -10.16 -7.58
N GLY A 623 -16.56 -9.18 -8.27
CA GLY A 623 -16.25 -7.78 -8.03
C GLY A 623 -16.54 -7.37 -6.58
N TRP A 624 -17.70 -7.70 -6.06
CA TRP A 624 -18.02 -7.46 -4.64
C TRP A 624 -17.01 -8.12 -3.71
N VAL A 625 -16.69 -9.39 -3.97
CA VAL A 625 -15.72 -10.14 -3.16
C VAL A 625 -14.35 -9.46 -3.18
N TYR A 626 -13.84 -9.10 -4.36
CA TYR A 626 -12.48 -8.56 -4.50
C TYR A 626 -12.36 -7.11 -4.02
N VAL A 627 -13.40 -6.31 -4.21
CA VAL A 627 -13.38 -4.87 -3.87
C VAL A 627 -13.82 -4.61 -2.43
N SER A 628 -14.71 -5.44 -1.89
CA SER A 628 -15.34 -5.16 -0.59
C SER A 628 -15.03 -6.20 0.48
N GLU A 629 -15.27 -7.50 0.21
CA GLU A 629 -15.13 -8.54 1.26
C GLU A 629 -13.68 -8.81 1.62
N VAL A 630 -12.83 -9.05 0.63
CA VAL A 630 -11.41 -9.38 0.85
C VAL A 630 -10.69 -8.25 1.62
N PRO A 631 -10.80 -6.96 1.22
CA PRO A 631 -10.20 -5.88 1.99
C PRO A 631 -10.74 -5.76 3.42
N ALA A 632 -12.06 -5.97 3.61
CA ALA A 632 -12.66 -5.90 4.94
C ALA A 632 -12.14 -7.00 5.87
N VAL A 633 -12.12 -8.25 5.39
CA VAL A 633 -11.59 -9.40 6.16
C VAL A 633 -10.10 -9.23 6.47
N ARG A 634 -9.29 -8.75 5.51
CA ARG A 634 -7.87 -8.44 5.74
C ARG A 634 -7.66 -7.45 6.86
N LYS A 635 -8.42 -6.34 6.88
CA LYS A 635 -8.33 -5.33 7.95
C LYS A 635 -8.70 -5.90 9.32
N VAL A 636 -9.73 -6.73 9.40
CA VAL A 636 -10.09 -7.43 10.66
C VAL A 636 -8.96 -8.37 11.09
N LYS A 637 -8.42 -9.21 10.18
CA LYS A 637 -7.26 -10.09 10.46
C LYS A 637 -6.04 -9.29 10.94
N GLN A 638 -5.77 -8.13 10.35
CA GLN A 638 -4.67 -7.25 10.76
C GLN A 638 -4.87 -6.73 12.19
N ALA A 639 -6.07 -6.29 12.54
CA ALA A 639 -6.39 -5.83 13.89
C ALA A 639 -6.26 -6.96 14.92
N ILE A 640 -6.78 -8.16 14.62
CA ILE A 640 -6.63 -9.37 15.46
C ILE A 640 -5.15 -9.72 15.64
N GLY A 641 -4.36 -9.68 14.58
CA GLY A 641 -2.94 -10.03 14.59
C GLY A 641 -2.04 -9.07 15.38
N ARG A 642 -2.57 -7.94 15.90
CA ARG A 642 -1.80 -7.01 16.75
C ARG A 642 -1.61 -7.50 18.18
N LEU A 643 -2.46 -8.38 18.64
CA LEU A 643 -2.47 -8.84 20.03
C LEU A 643 -1.45 -9.94 20.36
N ILE A 644 -0.92 -10.64 19.34
CA ILE A 644 -0.02 -11.78 19.54
C ILE A 644 1.22 -11.61 18.67
N ARG A 645 2.39 -11.53 19.31
CA ARG A 645 3.71 -11.36 18.68
C ARG A 645 4.71 -12.43 19.06
N THR A 646 4.52 -13.04 20.23
CA THR A 646 5.39 -14.12 20.76
C THR A 646 4.56 -15.35 21.07
N GLY A 647 5.20 -16.50 21.25
CA GLY A 647 4.53 -17.75 21.62
C GLY A 647 3.86 -17.74 22.99
N THR A 648 4.21 -16.77 23.83
CA THR A 648 3.66 -16.61 25.18
C THR A 648 2.55 -15.58 25.26
N ASP A 649 2.37 -14.73 24.21
CA ASP A 649 1.31 -13.73 24.18
C ASP A 649 -0.06 -14.39 24.09
N ARG A 650 -1.03 -13.81 24.78
CA ARG A 650 -2.44 -14.24 24.72
C ARG A 650 -3.31 -13.07 24.33
N GLY A 651 -4.16 -13.28 23.31
CA GLY A 651 -5.01 -12.22 22.76
C GLY A 651 -6.44 -12.68 22.52
N MET A 652 -7.39 -11.86 22.96
CA MET A 652 -8.80 -12.08 22.66
C MET A 652 -9.41 -10.88 21.93
N THR A 653 -10.25 -11.20 20.95
CA THR A 653 -10.96 -10.17 20.16
C THR A 653 -12.46 -10.44 20.20
N VAL A 654 -13.23 -9.39 20.43
CA VAL A 654 -14.69 -9.38 20.32
C VAL A 654 -15.12 -8.50 19.15
N ILE A 655 -15.86 -9.07 18.19
CA ILE A 655 -16.37 -8.34 17.02
C ILE A 655 -17.83 -7.99 17.28
N LEU A 656 -18.12 -6.70 17.36
CA LEU A 656 -19.46 -6.17 17.56
C LEU A 656 -20.17 -5.96 16.20
N ASP A 657 -20.44 -7.07 15.50
CA ASP A 657 -21.20 -7.05 14.26
C ASP A 657 -21.68 -8.46 13.86
N SER A 658 -22.98 -8.62 13.69
CA SER A 658 -23.61 -9.90 13.28
C SER A 658 -23.13 -10.40 11.91
N ARG A 659 -22.64 -9.50 11.02
CA ARG A 659 -22.10 -9.88 9.70
C ARG A 659 -20.80 -10.68 9.79
N ALA A 660 -20.13 -10.72 10.95
CA ALA A 660 -18.97 -11.56 11.16
C ALA A 660 -19.28 -13.07 10.98
N SER A 661 -20.55 -13.46 11.13
CA SER A 661 -21.02 -14.82 10.83
C SER A 661 -20.68 -15.32 9.41
N ARG A 662 -20.53 -14.40 8.45
CA ARG A 662 -20.14 -14.74 7.07
C ARG A 662 -18.68 -15.17 6.94
N TYR A 663 -17.87 -14.81 7.93
CA TYR A 663 -16.40 -14.91 7.92
C TYR A 663 -15.86 -15.77 9.07
N GLU A 664 -16.69 -16.61 9.69
CA GLU A 664 -16.31 -17.46 10.83
C GLU A 664 -15.01 -18.24 10.56
N ARG A 665 -14.91 -18.88 9.39
CA ARG A 665 -13.73 -19.64 9.02
C ARG A 665 -12.49 -18.78 8.76
N GLN A 666 -12.67 -17.64 8.04
CA GLN A 666 -11.54 -16.75 7.70
C GLN A 666 -10.99 -16.06 8.93
N LEU A 667 -11.82 -15.73 9.90
CA LEU A 667 -11.46 -15.02 11.12
C LEU A 667 -11.20 -15.97 12.29
N ASP A 668 -11.48 -17.26 12.12
CA ASP A 668 -11.52 -18.24 13.21
C ASP A 668 -12.41 -17.74 14.37
N ALA A 669 -13.56 -17.17 14.01
CA ALA A 669 -14.47 -16.51 14.94
C ALA A 669 -15.67 -17.41 15.30
N LYS A 670 -16.10 -17.35 16.55
CA LYS A 670 -17.24 -18.08 17.06
C LYS A 670 -18.34 -17.13 17.55
N PRO A 671 -19.63 -17.50 17.39
CA PRO A 671 -20.70 -16.70 17.99
C PRO A 671 -20.61 -16.72 19.51
N SER A 672 -20.95 -15.62 20.15
CA SER A 672 -21.01 -15.47 21.60
C SER A 672 -22.36 -14.88 22.01
N GLU A 673 -23.02 -15.52 22.96
CA GLU A 673 -24.24 -15.01 23.61
C GLU A 673 -23.89 -14.11 24.81
N ASP A 674 -22.76 -14.39 25.48
CA ASP A 674 -22.21 -13.57 26.55
C ASP A 674 -20.71 -13.31 26.32
N PRO A 675 -20.36 -12.26 25.54
CA PRO A 675 -18.96 -11.97 25.22
C PRO A 675 -18.15 -11.52 26.45
N VAL A 676 -18.80 -11.08 27.53
CA VAL A 676 -18.13 -10.72 28.79
C VAL A 676 -17.64 -11.99 29.50
N GLU A 677 -18.53 -12.97 29.68
CA GLU A 677 -18.17 -14.24 30.34
C GLU A 677 -17.12 -15.01 29.51
N ASP A 678 -17.25 -15.04 28.18
CA ASP A 678 -16.26 -15.67 27.31
C ASP A 678 -14.88 -14.99 27.45
N SER A 679 -14.83 -13.68 27.56
CA SER A 679 -13.58 -12.93 27.76
C SER A 679 -12.97 -13.23 29.12
N LEU A 680 -13.75 -13.23 30.17
CA LEU A 680 -13.29 -13.57 31.51
C LEU A 680 -12.77 -15.01 31.60
N ARG A 681 -13.48 -15.95 30.99
CA ARG A 681 -13.08 -17.39 30.91
C ARG A 681 -11.76 -17.55 30.16
N PHE A 682 -11.59 -16.83 29.04
CA PHE A 682 -10.34 -16.88 28.27
C PHE A 682 -9.13 -16.44 29.10
N PHE A 683 -9.25 -15.31 29.81
CA PHE A 683 -8.15 -14.80 30.62
C PHE A 683 -7.94 -15.53 31.94
N ARG A 684 -8.97 -16.17 32.52
CA ARG A 684 -8.82 -17.04 33.73
C ARG A 684 -8.07 -18.34 33.43
N ARG A 685 -8.22 -18.94 32.26
CA ARG A 685 -7.52 -20.18 31.86
C ARG A 685 -6.00 -20.05 31.70
N GLY A 686 -5.46 -18.88 31.82
CA GLY A 686 -4.02 -18.59 31.69
C GLY A 686 -3.36 -18.24 33.02
N LEU A 687 -4.10 -18.25 34.13
CA LEU A 687 -3.61 -18.14 35.51
C LEU A 687 -3.55 -19.54 36.12
#